data_4e08cba9191a70d088db4f836253abdb
#
_entry.id   4e08cba9191a70d088db4f836253abdb
#
_cell.length_a   1.000
_cell.length_b   1.000
_cell.length_c   1.000
_cell.angle_alpha   90.00
_cell.angle_beta   90.00
_cell.angle_gamma   90.00
#
_symmetry.space_group_name_H-M   'P 1'
#
loop_
_entity.id
_entity.type
_entity.pdbx_description
1 polymer ?
#
loop_
_entity_poly.entity_id
_entity_poly.type
_entity_poly.pdbx_seq_one_letter_code
_entity_poly.pdbx_strand_id
1 'polypeptide(L)'
;MASPENSPNHPQNEQVAQEIAAEQAYVDSLFSRLDHEVAQANERLNEVQAAVDPHTPDADALVRRETEYHGLQAKLDRLNLAQLGLVFGRIDIDAPGDNPTAEGLDRRYIGRMGLDAREEDYRTLLLDWRAPMARPFYLATTAQPEGVTVRRHIRTKGRTVTDINDEVLSGAGAAEETAGVASESALYHALQRARTGHMESIVETIQREQDEIIRDNTRGVLVVEGGPGTGKTAVALHRVAYLLYTHREQLAATGVLIVGPNSTFLDYISRVLPELGETGVVLSTIGELFPGVRPTHHESLAAREIKGSEAMVEILAAAVKNYQTLPAGPRRIRAEHLELTVDTAMIKAARTRARRSRKPHNDAQAAFAEHLTESLAQQMAEKIGADPLGGKNLLSRADIDQLHDDLAEEPQVRELIDEFWPTLDPRAVLADLLSSHALIDAAATDYDAETRDGLYRVQGDAWAPSDAALLDELAVLIGMPNPEEEKAAADQAWREQVADAEDALDILSSSDSTDNDDDMFDAEILSAHDVIDAETLARRQEVRDNRTTAQRAQEDYTWAYGHIIVDEAQELSPMEWRMLFRRSPSRWMTLVGDTAQTGAPAGVDDWAEALEPFVAQRFRHHKLTVNYRTPQPITELANSLLELINPEAAPAVAVRDGAEVVFTAQPATHTPGTFTDADGRLNAVITRENVEEIKGLEFDHVVVVDPDAIVAASPQGLQNLYVALTRATQTLTLAGRFQETFH
;
A
#
# COMPACT_ATOMS: atom_id res chain seq x y z
N MET A 1 0.75 20.53 68.25
CA MET A 1 0.66 21.79 67.55
C MET A 1 2.04 22.09 66.95
N ALA A 2 2.19 21.79 65.67
CA ALA A 2 3.32 22.21 64.88
C ALA A 2 2.69 22.64 63.53
N SER A 3 2.82 23.91 63.22
CA SER A 3 2.33 24.54 61.98
C SER A 3 3.11 24.04 60.79
N PRO A 4 2.51 23.89 59.60
CA PRO A 4 3.27 23.58 58.41
C PRO A 4 4.00 24.83 57.95
N GLU A 5 5.33 24.73 57.83
CA GLU A 5 6.19 25.73 57.23
C GLU A 5 5.84 25.87 55.72
N ASN A 6 5.50 27.10 55.39
CA ASN A 6 5.47 27.57 54.00
C ASN A 6 6.87 27.49 53.40
N SER A 7 7.07 26.57 52.44
CA SER A 7 8.23 26.56 51.58
C SER A 7 8.17 27.81 50.66
N PRO A 8 9.25 28.59 50.50
CA PRO A 8 9.26 29.73 49.64
C PRO A 8 9.12 29.30 48.18
N ASN A 9 8.11 29.82 47.46
CA ASN A 9 7.99 29.74 46.01
C ASN A 9 9.30 30.24 45.40
N HIS A 10 10.03 29.38 44.71
CA HIS A 10 11.22 29.77 43.96
C HIS A 10 10.83 30.72 42.83
N PRO A 11 11.54 31.87 42.60
CA PRO A 11 11.25 32.80 41.51
C PRO A 11 11.29 32.13 40.11
N GLN A 12 11.99 31.02 39.97
CA GLN A 12 11.99 30.20 38.74
C GLN A 12 10.61 29.62 38.38
N ASN A 13 9.80 29.21 39.37
CA ASN A 13 8.45 28.68 39.10
C ASN A 13 7.47 29.76 38.62
N GLU A 14 7.65 31.01 39.05
CA GLU A 14 6.81 32.12 38.55
C GLU A 14 7.19 32.54 37.13
N GLN A 15 8.45 32.45 36.76
CA GLN A 15 8.94 32.79 35.43
C GLN A 15 8.46 31.72 34.41
N VAL A 16 8.60 30.45 34.72
CA VAL A 16 8.10 29.34 33.89
C VAL A 16 6.56 29.42 33.70
N ALA A 17 5.82 29.76 34.78
CA ALA A 17 4.37 29.93 34.68
C ALA A 17 3.98 31.11 33.78
N GLN A 18 4.76 32.22 33.79
CA GLN A 18 4.54 33.38 32.90
C GLN A 18 4.83 33.00 31.43
N GLU A 19 5.87 32.21 31.17
CA GLU A 19 6.21 31.75 29.83
C GLU A 19 5.18 30.78 29.29
N ILE A 20 4.70 29.82 30.10
CA ILE A 20 3.59 28.94 29.74
C ILE A 20 2.32 29.74 29.39
N ALA A 21 2.02 30.79 30.18
CA ALA A 21 0.87 31.67 29.92
C ALA A 21 1.02 32.45 28.61
N ALA A 22 2.23 32.89 28.27
CA ALA A 22 2.51 33.57 27.00
C ALA A 22 2.34 32.62 25.80
N GLU A 23 2.85 31.38 25.89
CA GLU A 23 2.64 30.37 24.85
C GLU A 23 1.17 29.98 24.74
N GLN A 24 0.45 29.83 25.86
CA GLN A 24 -1.00 29.56 25.85
C GLN A 24 -1.77 30.67 25.11
N ALA A 25 -1.46 31.93 25.34
CA ALA A 25 -2.12 33.05 24.66
C ALA A 25 -1.92 32.96 23.12
N TYR A 26 -0.72 32.57 22.69
CA TYR A 26 -0.47 32.35 21.26
C TYR A 26 -1.22 31.16 20.72
N VAL A 27 -1.19 30.04 21.40
CA VAL A 27 -1.94 28.81 21.03
C VAL A 27 -3.45 29.09 20.95
N ASP A 28 -4.00 29.86 21.89
CA ASP A 28 -5.40 30.30 21.86
C ASP A 28 -5.75 31.11 20.62
N SER A 29 -4.81 31.98 20.18
CA SER A 29 -5.00 32.74 18.94
C SER A 29 -5.03 31.86 17.69
N LEU A 30 -4.21 30.80 17.63
CA LEU A 30 -4.19 29.84 16.56
C LEU A 30 -5.49 29.01 16.53
N PHE A 31 -5.97 28.56 17.69
CA PHE A 31 -7.25 27.85 17.77
C PHE A 31 -8.43 28.74 17.42
N SER A 32 -8.43 30.02 17.79
CA SER A 32 -9.45 30.98 17.37
C SER A 32 -9.49 31.14 15.86
N ARG A 33 -8.33 31.15 15.21
CA ARG A 33 -8.22 31.17 13.73
C ARG A 33 -8.73 29.88 13.12
N LEU A 34 -8.35 28.74 13.69
CA LEU A 34 -8.81 27.42 13.25
C LEU A 34 -10.33 27.30 13.35
N ASP A 35 -10.92 27.71 14.49
CA ASP A 35 -12.36 27.69 14.71
C ASP A 35 -13.11 28.59 13.71
N HIS A 36 -12.52 29.74 13.34
CA HIS A 36 -13.06 30.60 12.30
C HIS A 36 -13.04 29.93 10.92
N GLU A 37 -11.94 29.23 10.55
CA GLU A 37 -11.88 28.50 9.29
C GLU A 37 -12.84 27.31 9.25
N VAL A 38 -13.02 26.62 10.38
CA VAL A 38 -14.03 25.54 10.52
C VAL A 38 -15.44 26.10 10.34
N ALA A 39 -15.76 27.25 10.96
CA ALA A 39 -17.05 27.90 10.81
C ALA A 39 -17.34 28.30 9.36
N GLN A 40 -16.36 28.94 8.69
CA GLN A 40 -16.48 29.31 7.28
C GLN A 40 -16.67 28.08 6.36
N ALA A 41 -15.92 27.00 6.61
CA ALA A 41 -16.05 25.78 5.82
C ALA A 41 -17.41 25.12 6.01
N ASN A 42 -17.96 25.10 7.23
CA ASN A 42 -19.30 24.59 7.51
C ASN A 42 -20.42 25.46 6.88
N GLU A 43 -20.28 26.80 6.95
CA GLU A 43 -21.21 27.73 6.31
C GLU A 43 -21.22 27.49 4.79
N ARG A 44 -20.05 27.41 4.18
CA ARG A 44 -19.94 27.11 2.74
C ARG A 44 -20.48 25.74 2.38
N LEU A 45 -20.29 24.72 3.23
CA LEU A 45 -20.82 23.37 3.03
C LEU A 45 -22.36 23.41 3.01
N ASN A 46 -22.98 24.15 3.93
CA ASN A 46 -24.42 24.33 3.98
C ASN A 46 -24.97 25.09 2.75
N GLU A 47 -24.24 26.12 2.28
CA GLU A 47 -24.59 26.83 1.03
C GLU A 47 -24.55 25.92 -0.18
N VAL A 48 -23.48 25.11 -0.30
CA VAL A 48 -23.29 24.14 -1.40
C VAL A 48 -24.37 23.07 -1.38
N GLN A 49 -24.78 22.61 -0.19
CA GLN A 49 -25.90 21.66 -0.05
C GLN A 49 -27.25 22.27 -0.47
N ALA A 50 -27.47 23.56 -0.17
CA ALA A 50 -28.71 24.26 -0.49
C ALA A 50 -28.79 24.78 -1.93
N ALA A 51 -27.68 24.83 -2.67
CA ALA A 51 -27.56 25.51 -3.97
C ALA A 51 -28.23 24.81 -5.16
N VAL A 52 -28.79 23.61 -4.99
CA VAL A 52 -29.41 22.86 -6.09
C VAL A 52 -30.92 22.80 -5.93
N ASP A 53 -31.64 23.34 -6.93
CA ASP A 53 -33.12 23.21 -7.01
C ASP A 53 -33.46 21.75 -7.39
N PRO A 54 -34.19 21.01 -6.51
CA PRO A 54 -34.56 19.62 -6.81
C PRO A 54 -35.49 19.48 -8.02
N HIS A 55 -36.12 20.57 -8.49
CA HIS A 55 -37.09 20.55 -9.58
C HIS A 55 -36.52 20.81 -10.96
N THR A 56 -35.29 21.37 -11.04
CA THR A 56 -34.58 21.63 -12.31
C THR A 56 -33.09 21.31 -12.16
N PRO A 57 -32.70 20.03 -12.10
CA PRO A 57 -31.32 19.66 -11.88
C PRO A 57 -30.50 19.92 -13.16
N ASP A 58 -29.59 20.91 -13.09
CA ASP A 58 -28.49 21.06 -14.05
C ASP A 58 -27.37 20.08 -13.70
N ALA A 59 -27.02 19.18 -14.61
CA ALA A 59 -26.03 18.14 -14.40
C ALA A 59 -24.64 18.70 -14.04
N ASP A 60 -24.23 19.80 -14.70
CA ASP A 60 -22.95 20.47 -14.43
C ASP A 60 -22.94 21.17 -13.06
N ALA A 61 -24.09 21.69 -12.64
CA ALA A 61 -24.23 22.28 -11.31
C ALA A 61 -24.15 21.21 -10.20
N LEU A 62 -24.76 20.03 -10.42
CA LEU A 62 -24.67 18.89 -9.51
C LEU A 62 -23.24 18.41 -9.31
N VAL A 63 -22.48 18.33 -10.38
CA VAL A 63 -21.06 17.91 -10.35
C VAL A 63 -20.19 18.91 -9.64
N ARG A 64 -20.33 20.19 -9.96
CA ARG A 64 -19.60 21.25 -9.25
C ARG A 64 -19.92 21.22 -7.77
N ARG A 65 -21.19 21.05 -7.41
CA ARG A 65 -21.64 20.90 -6.03
C ARG A 65 -20.97 19.71 -5.33
N GLU A 66 -20.97 18.53 -5.97
CA GLU A 66 -20.42 17.32 -5.37
C GLU A 66 -18.91 17.40 -5.19
N THR A 67 -18.20 17.93 -6.19
CA THR A 67 -16.75 18.18 -6.09
C THR A 67 -16.42 19.18 -4.98
N GLU A 68 -17.18 20.28 -4.86
CA GLU A 68 -17.00 21.28 -3.82
C GLU A 68 -17.39 20.71 -2.43
N TYR A 69 -18.47 19.94 -2.34
CA TYR A 69 -18.89 19.25 -1.13
C TYR A 69 -17.81 18.32 -0.58
N HIS A 70 -17.27 17.42 -1.40
CA HIS A 70 -16.20 16.51 -0.98
C HIS A 70 -14.92 17.26 -0.64
N GLY A 71 -14.58 18.32 -1.37
CA GLY A 71 -13.44 19.18 -1.06
C GLY A 71 -13.57 19.88 0.30
N LEU A 72 -14.75 20.38 0.61
CA LEU A 72 -15.06 21.02 1.90
C LEU A 72 -15.07 20.01 3.04
N GLN A 73 -15.61 18.82 2.82
CA GLN A 73 -15.66 17.76 3.83
C GLN A 73 -14.24 17.27 4.17
N ALA A 74 -13.38 17.04 3.17
CA ALA A 74 -11.99 16.71 3.37
C ALA A 74 -11.19 17.85 4.06
N LYS A 75 -11.57 19.13 3.80
CA LYS A 75 -11.00 20.28 4.53
C LYS A 75 -11.42 20.25 6.00
N LEU A 76 -12.69 20.03 6.30
CA LEU A 76 -13.22 19.97 7.67
C LEU A 76 -12.59 18.83 8.47
N ASP A 77 -12.42 17.65 7.87
CA ASP A 77 -11.76 16.51 8.51
C ASP A 77 -10.33 16.85 8.91
N ARG A 78 -9.56 17.51 8.04
CA ARG A 78 -8.19 17.97 8.36
C ARG A 78 -8.17 19.01 9.47
N LEU A 79 -9.10 19.96 9.45
CA LEU A 79 -9.18 21.01 10.48
C LEU A 79 -9.58 20.43 11.85
N ASN A 80 -10.44 19.41 11.87
CA ASN A 80 -10.86 18.72 13.11
C ASN A 80 -9.73 17.90 13.73
N LEU A 81 -8.92 17.22 12.91
CA LEU A 81 -7.75 16.47 13.38
C LEU A 81 -6.68 17.36 14.02
N ALA A 82 -6.55 18.60 13.57
CA ALA A 82 -5.61 19.57 14.13
C ALA A 82 -5.91 19.96 15.60
N GLN A 83 -7.11 19.66 16.10
CA GLN A 83 -7.47 19.93 17.51
C GLN A 83 -6.74 19.02 18.52
N LEU A 84 -6.11 17.93 18.08
CA LEU A 84 -5.42 16.93 18.91
C LEU A 84 -3.94 17.30 19.21
N GLY A 85 -3.57 18.57 19.21
CA GLY A 85 -2.21 19.02 19.47
C GLY A 85 -1.63 19.82 18.29
N LEU A 86 -2.22 21.01 18.07
CA LEU A 86 -1.93 21.85 16.91
C LEU A 86 -0.46 22.26 16.83
N VAL A 87 0.11 22.69 17.97
CA VAL A 87 1.48 23.21 18.10
C VAL A 87 2.29 22.31 19.01
N PHE A 88 3.52 22.04 18.64
CA PHE A 88 4.45 21.26 19.47
C PHE A 88 5.85 21.85 19.55
N GLY A 89 6.17 22.87 18.75
CA GLY A 89 7.49 23.45 18.73
C GLY A 89 7.55 24.93 18.35
N ARG A 90 8.66 25.55 18.71
CA ARG A 90 9.02 26.91 18.33
C ARG A 90 10.52 27.00 18.14
N ILE A 91 10.97 27.74 17.13
CA ILE A 91 12.37 28.13 16.94
C ILE A 91 12.46 29.66 16.87
N ASP A 92 13.46 30.19 17.52
CA ASP A 92 13.85 31.59 17.41
C ASP A 92 15.16 31.66 16.60
N ILE A 93 15.15 32.36 15.47
CA ILE A 93 16.26 32.44 14.52
C ILE A 93 16.84 33.84 14.59
N ASP A 94 18.18 33.96 14.67
CA ASP A 94 18.89 35.23 14.65
C ASP A 94 18.92 35.81 13.22
N ALA A 95 17.78 36.32 12.81
CA ALA A 95 17.60 37.06 11.56
C ALA A 95 16.37 37.95 11.68
N PRO A 96 16.32 39.12 11.01
CA PRO A 96 15.09 39.88 10.89
C PRO A 96 14.09 39.08 10.03
N GLY A 97 12.97 38.68 10.63
CA GLY A 97 11.90 37.91 9.97
C GLY A 97 10.55 38.59 10.08
N ASP A 98 9.61 38.14 9.27
CA ASP A 98 8.26 38.71 9.18
C ASP A 98 7.27 38.09 10.18
N ASN A 99 7.65 37.04 10.91
CA ASN A 99 6.73 36.22 11.71
C ASN A 99 7.06 36.07 13.16
N PRO A 100 6.00 35.96 13.98
CA PRO A 100 5.79 36.68 15.22
C PRO A 100 7.13 36.97 15.86
N THR A 101 7.60 38.19 15.62
CA THR A 101 8.92 38.61 15.94
C THR A 101 9.00 39.02 17.40
N ALA A 102 9.92 38.41 18.15
CA ALA A 102 10.60 39.12 19.23
C ALA A 102 11.62 40.07 18.58
N GLU A 103 11.89 41.25 19.18
CA GLU A 103 12.76 42.27 18.61
C GLU A 103 14.12 41.69 18.20
N GLY A 104 14.41 41.65 16.89
CA GLY A 104 15.64 41.07 16.31
C GLY A 104 15.67 39.56 16.04
N LEU A 105 14.59 38.83 16.30
CA LEU A 105 14.52 37.39 16.08
C LEU A 105 13.32 37.02 15.17
N ASP A 106 13.52 36.13 14.26
CA ASP A 106 12.44 35.48 13.49
C ASP A 106 11.93 34.29 14.31
N ARG A 107 10.74 34.43 14.89
CA ARG A 107 10.09 33.41 15.70
C ARG A 107 9.13 32.60 14.86
N ARG A 108 9.36 31.30 14.80
CA ARG A 108 8.53 30.38 14.03
C ARG A 108 7.94 29.31 14.93
N TYR A 109 6.61 29.19 14.92
CA TYR A 109 5.90 28.10 15.57
C TYR A 109 5.74 26.94 14.59
N ILE A 110 5.86 25.73 15.09
CA ILE A 110 5.85 24.49 14.32
C ILE A 110 4.72 23.62 14.85
N GLY A 111 3.91 23.13 13.92
CA GLY A 111 2.75 22.33 14.24
C GLY A 111 2.46 21.22 13.23
N ARG A 112 1.37 20.51 13.47
CA ARG A 112 0.93 19.40 12.63
C ARG A 112 0.36 19.83 11.28
N MET A 113 -0.02 21.10 11.17
CA MET A 113 -0.49 21.73 9.92
C MET A 113 0.00 23.18 9.84
N GLY A 114 -0.04 23.76 8.64
CA GLY A 114 0.23 25.16 8.42
C GLY A 114 -1.02 26.03 8.58
N LEU A 115 -0.87 27.21 9.19
CA LEU A 115 -1.90 28.26 9.28
C LEU A 115 -1.32 29.61 8.85
N ASP A 116 -2.03 30.30 7.96
CA ASP A 116 -1.65 31.62 7.46
C ASP A 116 -2.71 32.66 7.81
N ALA A 117 -2.27 33.87 8.08
CA ALA A 117 -3.14 35.03 8.19
C ALA A 117 -3.44 35.61 6.81
N ARG A 118 -4.51 35.10 6.15
CA ARG A 118 -4.87 35.51 4.78
C ARG A 118 -5.20 36.98 4.64
N GLU A 119 -5.65 37.62 5.73
CA GLU A 119 -6.01 39.03 5.79
C GLU A 119 -4.81 39.94 6.05
N GLU A 120 -3.65 39.39 6.43
CA GLU A 120 -2.42 40.09 6.76
C GLU A 120 -1.28 39.66 5.84
N ASP A 121 -1.40 39.87 4.53
CA ASP A 121 -0.39 39.52 3.50
C ASP A 121 0.10 38.06 3.55
N TYR A 122 -0.79 37.13 3.91
CA TYR A 122 -0.47 35.68 4.04
C TYR A 122 0.67 35.40 5.03
N ARG A 123 0.81 36.19 6.07
CA ARG A 123 1.79 35.92 7.11
C ARG A 123 1.57 34.54 7.71
N THR A 124 2.61 33.72 7.76
CA THR A 124 2.57 32.39 8.36
C THR A 124 2.49 32.50 9.88
N LEU A 125 1.40 31.98 10.45
CA LEU A 125 1.19 31.94 11.91
C LEU A 125 1.72 30.62 12.49
N LEU A 126 1.58 29.52 11.76
CA LEU A 126 2.03 28.19 12.15
C LEU A 126 2.64 27.48 10.95
N LEU A 127 3.88 27.04 11.07
CA LEU A 127 4.56 26.23 10.06
C LEU A 127 4.14 24.77 10.17
N ASP A 128 3.78 24.20 9.04
CA ASP A 128 3.69 22.74 8.93
C ASP A 128 5.07 22.12 9.15
N TRP A 129 5.17 21.12 9.99
CA TRP A 129 6.44 20.43 10.30
C TRP A 129 7.14 19.85 9.06
N ARG A 130 6.39 19.56 8.00
CA ARG A 130 6.88 19.05 6.72
C ARG A 130 7.55 20.13 5.87
N ALA A 131 7.21 21.39 6.12
CA ALA A 131 7.76 22.52 5.35
C ALA A 131 9.29 22.63 5.49
N PRO A 132 10.01 23.00 4.42
CA PRO A 132 11.47 23.18 4.49
C PRO A 132 11.90 24.17 5.58
N MET A 133 11.11 25.20 5.85
CA MET A 133 11.37 26.22 6.88
C MET A 133 11.28 25.68 8.32
N ALA A 134 10.64 24.52 8.53
CA ALA A 134 10.58 23.84 9.84
C ALA A 134 11.80 22.92 10.09
N ARG A 135 12.61 22.65 9.05
CA ARG A 135 13.76 21.73 9.13
C ARG A 135 14.76 22.08 10.25
N PRO A 136 15.12 23.34 10.52
CA PRO A 136 16.06 23.67 11.60
C PRO A 136 15.58 23.22 13.00
N PHE A 137 14.28 23.07 13.22
CA PHE A 137 13.76 22.51 14.48
C PHE A 137 14.28 21.10 14.77
N TYR A 138 14.53 20.29 13.75
CA TYR A 138 14.99 18.91 13.88
C TYR A 138 16.51 18.76 13.77
N LEU A 139 17.16 19.58 12.97
CA LEU A 139 18.57 19.42 12.62
C LEU A 139 19.54 20.32 13.41
N ALA A 140 19.06 21.44 13.90
CA ALA A 140 19.92 22.38 14.63
C ALA A 140 20.48 21.72 15.90
N THR A 141 21.80 21.88 16.11
CA THR A 141 22.52 21.41 17.30
C THR A 141 23.44 22.54 17.80
N THR A 142 23.94 22.44 19.02
CA THR A 142 24.93 23.42 19.57
C THR A 142 26.20 23.48 18.71
N ALA A 143 26.56 22.40 18.01
CA ALA A 143 27.70 22.37 17.08
C ALA A 143 27.36 22.97 15.70
N GLN A 144 26.12 22.88 15.25
CA GLN A 144 25.60 23.42 13.98
C GLN A 144 24.21 24.01 14.22
N PRO A 145 24.11 25.26 14.70
CA PRO A 145 22.83 25.85 15.11
C PRO A 145 21.87 26.18 13.94
N GLU A 146 22.33 26.17 12.70
CA GLU A 146 21.56 26.54 11.50
C GLU A 146 20.82 27.89 11.63
N GLY A 147 21.38 28.84 12.40
CA GLY A 147 20.78 30.14 12.70
C GLY A 147 19.79 30.14 13.87
N VAL A 148 19.47 28.96 14.46
CA VAL A 148 18.58 28.87 15.61
C VAL A 148 19.31 29.29 16.90
N THR A 149 18.72 30.20 17.63
CA THR A 149 19.21 30.63 18.96
C THR A 149 18.60 29.79 20.06
N VAL A 150 17.28 29.59 19.99
CA VAL A 150 16.51 28.78 20.96
C VAL A 150 15.56 27.89 20.22
N ARG A 151 15.54 26.61 20.62
CA ARG A 151 14.51 25.66 20.27
C ARG A 151 13.67 25.39 21.50
N ARG A 152 12.32 25.58 21.37
CA ARG A 152 11.36 25.31 22.43
C ARG A 152 10.46 24.17 22.03
N HIS A 153 10.39 23.14 22.85
CA HIS A 153 9.37 22.11 22.79
C HIS A 153 8.15 22.54 23.61
N ILE A 154 6.96 22.52 22.99
CA ILE A 154 5.70 22.94 23.61
C ILE A 154 4.81 21.72 23.74
N ARG A 155 4.48 21.33 24.96
CA ARG A 155 3.57 20.21 25.21
C ARG A 155 2.16 20.73 25.39
N THR A 156 1.23 20.09 24.66
CA THR A 156 -0.18 20.44 24.75
C THR A 156 -1.02 19.21 25.10
N LYS A 157 -2.10 19.44 25.84
CA LYS A 157 -3.18 18.45 26.03
C LYS A 157 -4.47 19.06 25.50
N GLY A 158 -4.86 18.65 24.30
CA GLY A 158 -5.89 19.33 23.53
C GLY A 158 -5.45 20.77 23.22
N ARG A 159 -6.18 21.74 23.71
CA ARG A 159 -5.91 23.18 23.51
C ARG A 159 -5.04 23.82 24.60
N THR A 160 -4.69 23.07 25.64
CA THR A 160 -3.97 23.63 26.82
C THR A 160 -2.50 23.28 26.76
N VAL A 161 -1.64 24.29 26.89
CA VAL A 161 -0.20 24.14 27.08
C VAL A 161 0.07 23.62 28.49
N THR A 162 0.69 22.44 28.59
CA THR A 162 0.95 21.78 29.88
C THR A 162 2.40 21.95 30.33
N ASP A 163 3.33 22.09 29.41
CA ASP A 163 4.77 22.19 29.72
C ASP A 163 5.53 22.81 28.54
N ILE A 164 6.66 23.40 28.83
CA ILE A 164 7.61 23.95 27.86
C ILE A 164 9.03 23.50 28.23
N ASN A 165 9.86 23.26 27.21
CA ASN A 165 11.26 22.91 27.41
C ASN A 165 12.12 23.62 26.38
N ASP A 166 13.09 24.43 26.87
CA ASP A 166 13.97 25.24 26.05
C ASP A 166 15.36 24.63 25.91
N GLU A 167 15.87 24.66 24.68
CA GLU A 167 17.24 24.30 24.34
C GLU A 167 17.93 25.52 23.68
N VAL A 168 18.96 26.05 24.33
CA VAL A 168 19.76 27.15 23.78
C VAL A 168 20.86 26.61 22.90
N LEU A 169 20.75 26.84 21.59
CA LEU A 169 21.67 26.30 20.58
C LEU A 169 22.80 27.24 20.20
N SER A 170 22.59 28.58 20.32
CA SER A 170 23.61 29.57 20.04
C SER A 170 23.41 30.82 20.90
N GLY A 171 24.45 31.62 21.10
CA GLY A 171 24.44 32.85 21.91
C GLY A 171 25.18 32.72 23.24
N ALA A 172 25.06 33.74 24.09
CA ALA A 172 25.82 33.84 25.35
C ALA A 172 25.46 32.80 26.44
N GLY A 173 24.34 32.06 26.29
CA GLY A 173 23.90 31.01 27.21
C GLY A 173 24.34 29.58 26.79
N ALA A 174 24.78 29.40 25.56
CA ALA A 174 25.10 28.07 25.02
C ALA A 174 26.31 27.36 25.67
N ALA A 175 27.11 28.10 26.45
CA ALA A 175 28.32 27.60 27.10
C ALA A 175 28.07 27.01 28.51
N GLU A 176 26.92 27.28 29.13
CA GLU A 176 26.60 26.84 30.50
C GLU A 176 25.66 25.64 30.55
N GLU A 177 24.93 25.33 29.49
CA GLU A 177 24.09 24.10 29.40
C GLU A 177 24.84 23.00 28.69
N THR A 178 25.14 21.95 29.42
CA THR A 178 25.76 20.71 28.92
C THR A 178 24.93 20.15 27.77
N ALA A 179 25.56 20.02 26.61
CA ALA A 179 24.97 19.55 25.36
C ALA A 179 24.08 18.29 25.53
N GLY A 180 22.87 18.32 24.99
CA GLY A 180 22.11 17.11 24.67
C GLY A 180 20.96 16.72 25.61
N VAL A 181 20.85 17.31 26.81
CA VAL A 181 19.91 16.80 27.85
C VAL A 181 18.44 17.15 27.59
N ALA A 182 18.16 18.25 26.92
CA ALA A 182 16.78 18.75 26.79
C ALA A 182 15.98 18.03 25.67
N SER A 183 16.61 17.76 24.52
CA SER A 183 16.00 16.94 23.44
C SER A 183 15.81 15.50 23.89
N GLU A 184 16.78 14.96 24.65
CA GLU A 184 16.69 13.63 25.28
C GLU A 184 15.58 13.56 26.33
N SER A 185 15.31 14.63 27.09
CA SER A 185 14.26 14.62 28.12
C SER A 185 12.86 14.56 27.52
N ALA A 186 12.59 15.26 26.42
CA ALA A 186 11.31 15.20 25.72
C ALA A 186 11.07 13.79 25.15
N LEU A 187 12.10 13.20 24.55
CA LEU A 187 12.08 11.83 24.06
C LEU A 187 11.89 10.84 25.21
N TYR A 188 12.64 11.00 26.32
CA TYR A 188 12.58 10.13 27.48
C TYR A 188 11.18 10.08 28.11
N HIS A 189 10.51 11.21 28.22
CA HIS A 189 9.13 11.28 28.69
C HIS A 189 8.11 10.66 27.72
N ALA A 190 8.30 10.83 26.39
CA ALA A 190 7.45 10.18 25.40
C ALA A 190 7.58 8.64 25.47
N LEU A 191 8.79 8.14 25.71
CA LEU A 191 9.08 6.72 25.84
C LEU A 191 8.58 6.07 27.14
N GLN A 192 8.35 6.87 28.20
CA GLN A 192 7.84 6.38 29.49
C GLN A 192 6.32 6.24 29.56
N ARG A 193 5.56 6.74 28.56
CA ARG A 193 4.12 6.62 28.54
C ARG A 193 3.70 5.13 28.38
N ALA A 194 2.60 4.76 29.08
CA ALA A 194 2.00 3.43 28.91
C ALA A 194 1.54 3.23 27.45
N ARG A 195 1.74 2.04 26.91
CA ARG A 195 1.28 1.71 25.55
C ARG A 195 -0.23 1.55 25.54
N THR A 196 -0.89 2.33 24.71
CA THR A 196 -2.37 2.31 24.57
C THR A 196 -2.86 1.28 23.54
N GLY A 197 -1.95 0.49 22.95
CA GLY A 197 -2.25 -0.42 21.85
C GLY A 197 -2.35 0.30 20.51
N HIS A 198 -1.95 1.58 20.44
CA HIS A 198 -1.93 2.41 19.25
C HIS A 198 -0.60 3.10 19.10
N MET A 199 -0.11 3.24 17.86
CA MET A 199 1.07 4.02 17.57
C MET A 199 0.75 5.51 17.73
N GLU A 200 1.58 6.24 18.48
CA GLU A 200 1.51 7.69 18.58
C GLU A 200 2.46 8.34 17.57
N SER A 201 2.09 9.54 17.08
CA SER A 201 2.94 10.32 16.21
C SER A 201 4.21 10.76 16.94
N ILE A 202 5.39 10.54 16.32
CA ILE A 202 6.69 10.97 16.86
C ILE A 202 7.13 12.34 16.34
N VAL A 203 6.27 13.11 15.68
CA VAL A 203 6.62 14.40 15.08
C VAL A 203 7.36 15.33 16.05
N GLU A 204 7.01 15.27 17.33
CA GLU A 204 7.62 16.08 18.39
C GLU A 204 9.06 15.63 18.75
N THR A 205 9.42 14.39 18.45
CA THR A 205 10.66 13.75 18.93
C THR A 205 11.51 13.14 17.81
N ILE A 206 11.27 13.55 16.58
CA ILE A 206 12.06 13.09 15.42
C ILE A 206 13.52 13.48 15.63
N GLN A 207 14.41 12.48 15.58
CA GLN A 207 15.84 12.69 15.70
C GLN A 207 16.48 13.03 14.34
N ARG A 208 17.68 13.55 14.36
CA ARG A 208 18.39 14.01 13.15
C ARG A 208 18.51 12.92 12.09
N GLU A 209 18.95 11.70 12.47
CA GLU A 209 19.07 10.58 11.54
C GLU A 209 17.73 10.19 10.91
N GLN A 210 16.65 10.29 11.69
CA GLN A 210 15.29 10.01 11.23
C GLN A 210 14.80 11.11 10.27
N ASP A 211 15.04 12.39 10.58
CA ASP A 211 14.64 13.52 9.71
C ASP A 211 15.37 13.49 8.37
N GLU A 212 16.66 13.13 8.36
CA GLU A 212 17.43 12.96 7.11
C GLU A 212 16.80 11.90 6.19
N ILE A 213 16.31 10.79 6.74
CA ILE A 213 15.62 9.73 5.99
C ILE A 213 14.22 10.18 5.56
N ILE A 214 13.46 10.83 6.44
CA ILE A 214 12.09 11.30 6.15
C ILE A 214 12.12 12.26 4.95
N ARG A 215 13.10 13.16 4.89
CA ARG A 215 13.23 14.19 3.86
C ARG A 215 14.11 13.79 2.67
N ASP A 216 14.59 12.57 2.61
CA ASP A 216 15.39 12.11 1.48
C ASP A 216 14.55 12.15 0.19
N ASN A 217 15.04 12.87 -0.84
CA ASN A 217 14.35 13.09 -2.11
C ASN A 217 14.68 12.04 -3.18
N THR A 218 15.26 10.91 -2.79
CA THR A 218 15.60 9.84 -3.74
C THR A 218 14.35 9.33 -4.44
N ARG A 219 14.36 9.42 -5.76
CA ARG A 219 13.37 8.83 -6.65
C ARG A 219 13.87 7.48 -7.15
N GLY A 220 13.68 6.44 -6.35
CA GLY A 220 14.14 5.10 -6.58
C GLY A 220 13.88 4.28 -5.33
N VAL A 221 14.56 3.16 -5.20
CA VAL A 221 14.46 2.33 -3.99
C VAL A 221 15.32 2.93 -2.88
N LEU A 222 14.70 3.16 -1.74
CA LEU A 222 15.32 3.56 -0.49
C LEU A 222 15.15 2.44 0.52
N VAL A 223 16.24 1.87 1.00
CA VAL A 223 16.24 0.89 2.09
C VAL A 223 16.55 1.59 3.41
N VAL A 224 15.70 1.37 4.41
CA VAL A 224 15.88 1.85 5.79
C VAL A 224 16.06 0.63 6.67
N GLU A 225 17.29 0.34 7.00
CA GLU A 225 17.65 -0.78 7.87
C GLU A 225 17.91 -0.27 9.29
N GLY A 226 17.48 -1.04 10.27
CA GLY A 226 17.76 -0.73 11.67
C GLY A 226 17.27 -1.83 12.58
N GLY A 227 17.96 -2.00 13.69
CA GLY A 227 17.58 -2.95 14.72
C GLY A 227 16.21 -2.66 15.35
N PRO A 228 15.74 -3.54 16.23
CA PRO A 228 14.51 -3.34 16.98
C PRO A 228 14.55 -2.04 17.77
N GLY A 229 13.44 -1.31 17.83
CA GLY A 229 13.31 -0.10 18.64
C GLY A 229 13.98 1.16 18.09
N THR A 230 14.55 1.13 16.89
CA THR A 230 15.16 2.30 16.23
C THR A 230 14.12 3.25 15.59
N GLY A 231 12.85 2.88 15.60
CA GLY A 231 11.77 3.71 15.06
C GLY A 231 11.57 3.58 13.56
N LYS A 232 12.02 2.48 12.92
CA LYS A 232 11.87 2.22 11.47
C LYS A 232 10.50 2.52 10.92
N THR A 233 9.47 1.89 11.47
CA THR A 233 8.05 2.05 11.06
C THR A 233 7.58 3.49 11.19
N ALA A 234 7.94 4.15 12.29
CA ALA A 234 7.59 5.54 12.51
C ALA A 234 8.23 6.45 11.47
N VAL A 235 9.51 6.24 11.14
CA VAL A 235 10.22 6.96 10.08
C VAL A 235 9.53 6.74 8.73
N ALA A 236 9.13 5.51 8.42
CA ALA A 236 8.41 5.19 7.18
C ALA A 236 7.09 5.96 7.07
N LEU A 237 6.27 5.98 8.12
CA LEU A 237 4.97 6.68 8.14
C LEU A 237 5.13 8.20 8.02
N HIS A 238 6.11 8.77 8.73
CA HIS A 238 6.39 10.21 8.62
C HIS A 238 6.95 10.57 7.24
N ARG A 239 7.72 9.67 6.63
CA ARG A 239 8.16 9.81 5.24
C ARG A 239 6.98 9.81 4.26
N VAL A 240 5.97 8.93 4.44
CA VAL A 240 4.73 8.99 3.64
C VAL A 240 4.10 10.36 3.73
N ALA A 241 3.90 10.86 4.96
CA ALA A 241 3.28 12.17 5.18
C ALA A 241 4.09 13.31 4.53
N TYR A 242 5.42 13.25 4.61
CA TYR A 242 6.30 14.20 3.93
C TYR A 242 6.21 14.12 2.41
N LEU A 243 6.20 12.92 1.84
CA LEU A 243 6.12 12.72 0.39
C LEU A 243 4.76 13.14 -0.17
N LEU A 244 3.66 12.82 0.52
CA LEU A 244 2.31 13.26 0.16
C LEU A 244 2.16 14.78 0.24
N TYR A 245 2.81 15.42 1.20
CA TYR A 245 2.85 16.88 1.29
C TYR A 245 3.65 17.50 0.13
N THR A 246 4.85 16.96 -0.15
CA THR A 246 5.79 17.55 -1.11
C THR A 246 5.43 17.24 -2.56
N HIS A 247 4.86 16.05 -2.83
CA HIS A 247 4.53 15.55 -4.17
C HIS A 247 3.02 15.29 -4.35
N ARG A 248 2.21 16.14 -3.72
CA ARG A 248 0.77 15.96 -3.59
C ARG A 248 0.05 15.73 -4.93
N GLU A 249 0.33 16.56 -5.94
CA GLU A 249 -0.34 16.44 -7.25
C GLU A 249 -0.07 15.09 -7.91
N GLN A 250 1.16 14.62 -7.87
CA GLN A 250 1.54 13.33 -8.46
C GLN A 250 0.96 12.15 -7.70
N LEU A 251 1.05 12.16 -6.36
CA LEU A 251 0.64 11.03 -5.52
C LEU A 251 -0.87 10.96 -5.32
N ALA A 252 -1.61 12.08 -5.46
CA ALA A 252 -3.06 12.07 -5.39
C ALA A 252 -3.71 11.28 -6.56
N ALA A 253 -3.08 11.31 -7.75
CA ALA A 253 -3.59 10.61 -8.93
C ALA A 253 -3.26 9.10 -8.91
N THR A 254 -2.09 8.72 -8.37
CA THR A 254 -1.56 7.35 -8.43
C THR A 254 -1.69 6.60 -7.12
N GLY A 255 -1.94 7.30 -6.01
CA GLY A 255 -2.00 6.72 -4.67
C GLY A 255 -0.64 6.32 -4.11
N VAL A 256 -0.63 6.07 -2.79
CA VAL A 256 0.49 5.50 -2.04
C VAL A 256 0.03 4.20 -1.42
N LEU A 257 0.83 3.13 -1.58
CA LEU A 257 0.58 1.84 -0.96
C LEU A 257 1.51 1.65 0.25
N ILE A 258 0.95 1.24 1.39
CA ILE A 258 1.72 0.74 2.53
C ILE A 258 1.42 -0.75 2.69
N VAL A 259 2.45 -1.56 2.58
CA VAL A 259 2.39 -3.00 2.82
C VAL A 259 2.91 -3.28 4.22
N GLY A 260 2.08 -3.89 5.04
CA GLY A 260 2.42 -4.32 6.40
C GLY A 260 2.45 -5.84 6.56
N PRO A 261 3.07 -6.34 7.63
CA PRO A 261 3.23 -7.78 7.85
C PRO A 261 1.91 -8.51 8.14
N ASN A 262 0.95 -7.85 8.76
CA ASN A 262 -0.37 -8.41 9.08
C ASN A 262 -1.44 -7.32 9.27
N SER A 263 -2.71 -7.72 9.30
CA SER A 263 -3.86 -6.82 9.45
C SER A 263 -3.87 -6.08 10.80
N THR A 264 -3.46 -6.73 11.89
CA THR A 264 -3.38 -6.12 13.23
C THR A 264 -2.39 -4.95 13.23
N PHE A 265 -1.26 -5.11 12.57
CA PHE A 265 -0.28 -4.04 12.38
C PHE A 265 -0.86 -2.90 11.53
N LEU A 266 -1.55 -3.21 10.45
CA LEU A 266 -2.19 -2.20 9.60
C LEU A 266 -3.27 -1.41 10.37
N ASP A 267 -4.08 -2.07 11.19
CA ASP A 267 -5.04 -1.43 12.09
C ASP A 267 -4.36 -0.52 13.11
N TYR A 268 -3.21 -0.95 13.62
CA TYR A 268 -2.39 -0.18 14.55
C TYR A 268 -1.88 1.13 13.92
N ILE A 269 -1.41 1.10 12.68
CA ILE A 269 -0.88 2.28 11.98
C ILE A 269 -1.97 3.13 11.31
N SER A 270 -3.14 2.57 11.00
CA SER A 270 -4.24 3.26 10.31
C SER A 270 -4.68 4.54 11.01
N ARG A 271 -4.47 4.62 12.32
CA ARG A 271 -4.83 5.78 13.14
C ARG A 271 -3.77 6.89 13.14
N VAL A 272 -2.51 6.55 12.83
CA VAL A 272 -1.42 7.54 12.76
C VAL A 272 -1.50 8.40 11.52
N LEU A 273 -1.90 7.83 10.38
CA LEU A 273 -1.98 8.55 9.11
C LEU A 273 -2.93 9.75 9.14
N PRO A 274 -4.17 9.65 9.68
CA PRO A 274 -5.02 10.81 9.87
C PRO A 274 -4.42 11.87 10.80
N GLU A 275 -3.73 11.44 11.89
CA GLU A 275 -3.02 12.38 12.79
C GLU A 275 -1.92 13.17 12.06
N LEU A 276 -1.34 12.58 11.01
CA LEU A 276 -0.39 13.24 10.12
C LEU A 276 -1.07 14.05 9.01
N GLY A 277 -2.41 14.05 8.94
CA GLY A 277 -3.21 14.82 7.99
C GLY A 277 -3.38 14.15 6.62
N GLU A 278 -3.17 12.83 6.51
CA GLU A 278 -3.20 12.10 5.25
C GLU A 278 -4.30 11.02 5.22
N THR A 279 -5.12 11.03 4.16
CA THR A 279 -6.26 10.10 3.97
C THR A 279 -6.21 9.30 2.66
N GLY A 280 -5.30 9.64 1.74
CA GLY A 280 -5.20 9.03 0.40
C GLY A 280 -4.24 7.84 0.30
N VAL A 281 -4.08 7.06 1.36
CA VAL A 281 -3.14 5.93 1.44
C VAL A 281 -3.89 4.61 1.43
N VAL A 282 -3.43 3.65 0.63
CA VAL A 282 -3.91 2.27 0.62
C VAL A 282 -3.08 1.45 1.60
N LEU A 283 -3.75 0.77 2.53
CA LEU A 283 -3.14 -0.16 3.48
C LEU A 283 -3.48 -1.59 3.05
N SER A 284 -2.49 -2.46 2.93
CA SER A 284 -2.69 -3.86 2.55
C SER A 284 -1.62 -4.76 3.14
N THR A 285 -1.96 -6.01 3.38
CA THR A 285 -0.97 -7.08 3.52
C THR A 285 -0.56 -7.60 2.14
N ILE A 286 0.59 -8.27 2.05
CA ILE A 286 1.06 -8.83 0.77
C ILE A 286 0.06 -9.84 0.20
N GLY A 287 -0.58 -10.65 1.06
CA GLY A 287 -1.55 -11.68 0.66
C GLY A 287 -2.89 -11.12 0.18
N GLU A 288 -3.20 -9.85 0.45
CA GLU A 288 -4.45 -9.18 0.05
C GLU A 288 -4.27 -8.27 -1.17
N LEU A 289 -3.07 -8.19 -1.73
CA LEU A 289 -2.80 -7.32 -2.89
C LEU A 289 -3.43 -7.81 -4.20
N PHE A 290 -3.77 -9.09 -4.30
CA PHE A 290 -4.51 -9.59 -5.46
C PHE A 290 -6.02 -9.41 -5.24
N PRO A 291 -6.74 -8.64 -6.11
CA PRO A 291 -8.13 -8.28 -5.88
C PRO A 291 -9.05 -9.50 -5.73
N GLY A 292 -9.97 -9.42 -4.76
CA GLY A 292 -11.00 -10.44 -4.54
C GLY A 292 -10.50 -11.74 -3.91
N VAL A 293 -9.24 -11.78 -3.44
CA VAL A 293 -8.68 -12.91 -2.70
C VAL A 293 -8.44 -12.50 -1.25
N ARG A 294 -8.92 -13.32 -0.32
CA ARG A 294 -8.67 -13.16 1.12
C ARG A 294 -8.00 -14.42 1.64
N PRO A 295 -6.76 -14.34 2.13
CA PRO A 295 -6.07 -15.50 2.66
C PRO A 295 -6.68 -15.91 4.00
N THR A 296 -7.05 -17.18 4.10
CA THR A 296 -7.61 -17.80 5.32
C THR A 296 -6.90 -19.09 5.69
N HIS A 297 -6.10 -19.63 4.77
CA HIS A 297 -5.40 -20.89 4.95
C HIS A 297 -4.01 -20.68 5.57
N HIS A 298 -3.69 -21.51 6.57
CA HIS A 298 -2.35 -21.60 7.12
C HIS A 298 -1.57 -22.69 6.38
N GLU A 299 -0.44 -22.31 5.81
CA GLU A 299 0.46 -23.19 5.10
C GLU A 299 1.67 -23.59 5.93
N SER A 300 2.32 -24.70 5.57
CA SER A 300 3.59 -25.09 6.20
C SER A 300 4.73 -24.19 5.75
N LEU A 301 5.81 -24.11 6.56
CA LEU A 301 7.01 -23.36 6.19
C LEU A 301 7.61 -23.86 4.87
N ALA A 302 7.63 -25.17 4.63
CA ALA A 302 8.12 -25.75 3.38
C ALA A 302 7.26 -25.32 2.18
N ALA A 303 5.92 -25.34 2.30
CA ALA A 303 5.04 -24.86 1.25
C ALA A 303 5.25 -23.36 0.95
N ARG A 304 5.42 -22.56 1.98
CA ARG A 304 5.69 -21.12 1.86
C ARG A 304 7.03 -20.85 1.18
N GLU A 305 8.09 -21.61 1.51
CA GLU A 305 9.40 -21.52 0.88
C GLU A 305 9.32 -21.85 -0.62
N ILE A 306 8.71 -22.96 -0.97
CA ILE A 306 8.57 -23.40 -2.36
C ILE A 306 7.78 -22.38 -3.18
N LYS A 307 6.61 -21.95 -2.70
CA LYS A 307 5.76 -20.96 -3.37
C LYS A 307 6.41 -19.59 -3.49
N GLY A 308 7.26 -19.21 -2.53
CA GLY A 308 8.03 -17.97 -2.57
C GLY A 308 9.20 -17.98 -3.54
N SER A 309 9.67 -19.14 -3.96
CA SER A 309 10.86 -19.29 -4.80
C SER A 309 10.63 -18.87 -6.27
N GLU A 310 11.69 -18.46 -6.96
CA GLU A 310 11.65 -18.14 -8.40
C GLU A 310 11.27 -19.34 -9.27
N ALA A 311 11.45 -20.58 -8.79
CA ALA A 311 11.04 -21.80 -9.47
C ALA A 311 9.55 -21.80 -9.83
N MET A 312 8.71 -21.14 -9.05
CA MET A 312 7.28 -21.02 -9.34
C MET A 312 6.97 -20.33 -10.66
N VAL A 313 7.83 -19.45 -11.17
CA VAL A 313 7.63 -18.82 -12.50
C VAL A 313 7.58 -19.87 -13.60
N GLU A 314 8.49 -20.86 -13.56
CA GLU A 314 8.54 -21.94 -14.55
C GLU A 314 7.40 -22.93 -14.36
N ILE A 315 7.08 -23.29 -13.11
CA ILE A 315 5.98 -24.20 -12.76
C ILE A 315 4.64 -23.62 -13.22
N LEU A 316 4.36 -22.34 -12.95
CA LEU A 316 3.13 -21.68 -13.39
C LEU A 316 3.05 -21.55 -14.91
N ALA A 317 4.16 -21.22 -15.57
CA ALA A 317 4.22 -21.20 -17.04
C ALA A 317 3.97 -22.59 -17.66
N ALA A 318 4.47 -23.65 -17.03
CA ALA A 318 4.18 -25.03 -17.46
C ALA A 318 2.71 -25.40 -17.21
N ALA A 319 2.14 -25.02 -16.07
CA ALA A 319 0.73 -25.24 -15.76
C ALA A 319 -0.19 -24.61 -16.81
N VAL A 320 0.03 -23.36 -17.21
CA VAL A 320 -0.73 -22.68 -18.28
C VAL A 320 -0.57 -23.42 -19.61
N LYS A 321 0.64 -23.90 -19.94
CA LYS A 321 0.88 -24.66 -21.18
C LYS A 321 0.17 -25.99 -21.21
N ASN A 322 -0.13 -26.65 -20.07
CA ASN A 322 -0.82 -27.91 -19.98
C ASN A 322 -2.27 -27.82 -20.45
N TYR A 323 -2.92 -26.66 -20.40
CA TYR A 323 -4.24 -26.42 -20.95
C TYR A 323 -4.25 -26.34 -22.49
N GLN A 324 -3.09 -26.13 -23.13
CA GLN A 324 -2.96 -26.06 -24.58
C GLN A 324 -2.80 -27.50 -25.17
N THR A 325 -3.88 -28.25 -25.16
CA THR A 325 -3.87 -29.69 -25.49
C THR A 325 -3.73 -29.96 -26.99
N LEU A 326 -3.54 -31.22 -27.34
CA LEU A 326 -3.57 -31.72 -28.71
C LEU A 326 -4.56 -32.86 -28.83
N PRO A 327 -5.27 -33.03 -29.98
CA PRO A 327 -6.17 -34.16 -30.16
C PRO A 327 -5.40 -35.46 -30.22
N ALA A 328 -5.95 -36.52 -29.60
CA ALA A 328 -5.38 -37.86 -29.63
C ALA A 328 -5.43 -38.50 -31.03
N GLY A 329 -6.27 -37.99 -31.90
CA GLY A 329 -6.42 -38.45 -33.28
C GLY A 329 -7.29 -37.50 -34.10
N PRO A 330 -7.43 -37.74 -35.42
CA PRO A 330 -8.25 -36.90 -36.29
C PRO A 330 -9.69 -36.84 -35.82
N ARG A 331 -10.27 -35.65 -35.78
CA ARG A 331 -11.67 -35.36 -35.47
C ARG A 331 -12.42 -34.94 -36.73
N ARG A 332 -13.68 -35.26 -36.82
CA ARG A 332 -14.58 -34.78 -37.88
C ARG A 332 -15.56 -33.81 -37.28
N ILE A 333 -15.68 -32.64 -37.92
CA ILE A 333 -16.69 -31.66 -37.65
C ILE A 333 -17.55 -31.43 -38.90
N ARG A 334 -18.73 -30.94 -38.68
CA ARG A 334 -19.66 -30.66 -39.78
C ARG A 334 -19.96 -29.15 -39.80
N ALA A 335 -19.52 -28.47 -40.85
CA ALA A 335 -19.79 -27.09 -41.10
C ALA A 335 -20.50 -26.96 -42.47
N GLU A 336 -21.60 -26.21 -42.54
CA GLU A 336 -22.38 -25.95 -43.75
C GLU A 336 -22.67 -27.21 -44.63
N HIS A 337 -23.02 -28.32 -44.00
CA HIS A 337 -23.29 -29.60 -44.68
C HIS A 337 -22.05 -30.36 -45.17
N LEU A 338 -20.84 -29.84 -44.98
CA LEU A 338 -19.59 -30.51 -45.32
C LEU A 338 -18.92 -31.07 -44.06
N GLU A 339 -18.31 -32.26 -44.27
CA GLU A 339 -17.50 -32.89 -43.21
C GLU A 339 -16.05 -32.41 -43.37
N LEU A 340 -15.53 -31.71 -42.37
CA LEU A 340 -14.15 -31.26 -42.27
C LEU A 340 -13.38 -32.14 -41.31
N THR A 341 -12.08 -32.27 -41.52
CA THR A 341 -11.20 -33.07 -40.65
C THR A 341 -10.21 -32.20 -39.97
N VAL A 342 -10.22 -32.24 -38.63
CA VAL A 342 -9.25 -31.55 -37.76
C VAL A 342 -8.23 -32.59 -37.29
N ASP A 343 -7.02 -32.49 -37.73
CA ASP A 343 -5.93 -33.37 -37.35
C ASP A 343 -4.96 -32.71 -36.33
N THR A 344 -4.09 -33.52 -35.73
CA THR A 344 -3.10 -33.09 -34.76
C THR A 344 -2.11 -32.05 -35.34
N ALA A 345 -1.81 -32.16 -36.66
CA ALA A 345 -0.88 -31.22 -37.30
C ALA A 345 -1.49 -29.81 -37.41
N MET A 346 -2.79 -29.72 -37.74
CA MET A 346 -3.53 -28.46 -37.83
C MET A 346 -3.56 -27.74 -36.46
N ILE A 347 -3.98 -28.43 -35.40
CA ILE A 347 -4.01 -27.89 -34.04
C ILE A 347 -2.59 -27.49 -33.55
N LYS A 348 -1.57 -28.32 -33.85
CA LYS A 348 -0.18 -28.01 -33.53
C LYS A 348 0.33 -26.75 -34.24
N ALA A 349 -0.06 -26.54 -35.50
CA ALA A 349 0.30 -25.36 -36.28
C ALA A 349 -0.37 -24.09 -35.68
N ALA A 350 -1.68 -24.13 -35.39
CA ALA A 350 -2.42 -23.07 -34.75
C ALA A 350 -1.81 -22.73 -33.37
N ARG A 351 -1.54 -23.75 -32.53
CA ARG A 351 -0.86 -23.60 -31.24
C ARG A 351 0.52 -22.93 -31.38
N THR A 352 1.29 -23.33 -32.38
CA THR A 352 2.62 -22.76 -32.63
C THR A 352 2.51 -21.29 -33.06
N ARG A 353 1.51 -20.95 -33.87
CA ARG A 353 1.22 -19.57 -34.29
C ARG A 353 0.88 -18.70 -33.08
N ALA A 354 -0.03 -19.15 -32.19
CA ALA A 354 -0.42 -18.46 -30.97
C ALA A 354 0.79 -18.24 -30.04
N ARG A 355 1.59 -19.29 -29.77
CA ARG A 355 2.80 -19.15 -28.93
C ARG A 355 3.85 -18.19 -29.50
N ARG A 356 3.97 -18.10 -30.83
CA ARG A 356 4.89 -17.16 -31.49
C ARG A 356 4.45 -15.70 -31.38
N SER A 357 3.20 -15.43 -31.08
CA SER A 357 2.72 -14.05 -30.84
C SER A 357 3.36 -13.43 -29.60
N ARG A 358 3.83 -14.24 -28.65
CA ARG A 358 4.37 -13.82 -27.34
C ARG A 358 3.37 -13.04 -26.49
N LYS A 359 2.10 -13.12 -26.83
CA LYS A 359 1.02 -12.55 -26.04
C LYS A 359 0.67 -13.46 -24.85
N PRO A 360 0.04 -12.96 -23.79
CA PRO A 360 -0.57 -13.76 -22.76
C PRO A 360 -1.53 -14.82 -23.33
N HIS A 361 -1.84 -15.85 -22.58
CA HIS A 361 -2.60 -17.02 -23.08
C HIS A 361 -3.95 -16.64 -23.69
N ASN A 362 -4.77 -15.87 -22.98
CA ASN A 362 -6.10 -15.47 -23.46
C ASN A 362 -6.01 -14.56 -24.69
N ASP A 363 -5.08 -13.61 -24.70
CA ASP A 363 -4.87 -12.71 -25.86
C ASP A 363 -4.32 -13.43 -27.08
N ALA A 364 -3.60 -14.53 -26.87
CA ALA A 364 -3.08 -15.37 -27.95
C ALA A 364 -4.15 -16.30 -28.56
N GLN A 365 -5.32 -16.46 -27.91
CA GLN A 365 -6.44 -17.28 -28.41
C GLN A 365 -6.91 -16.79 -29.78
N ALA A 366 -6.97 -15.49 -30.00
CA ALA A 366 -7.34 -14.92 -31.31
C ALA A 366 -6.41 -15.41 -32.43
N ALA A 367 -5.10 -15.47 -32.19
CA ALA A 367 -4.14 -15.97 -33.17
C ALA A 367 -4.22 -17.50 -33.38
N PHE A 368 -4.66 -18.23 -32.36
CA PHE A 368 -4.97 -19.64 -32.46
C PHE A 368 -6.23 -19.89 -33.31
N ALA A 369 -7.30 -19.15 -32.99
CA ALA A 369 -8.59 -19.24 -33.69
C ALA A 369 -8.44 -18.89 -35.17
N GLU A 370 -7.82 -17.75 -35.46
CA GLU A 370 -7.55 -17.27 -36.82
C GLU A 370 -6.87 -18.35 -37.69
N HIS A 371 -5.77 -18.93 -37.19
CA HIS A 371 -5.02 -19.94 -37.96
C HIS A 371 -5.76 -21.24 -38.10
N LEU A 372 -6.54 -21.67 -37.10
CA LEU A 372 -7.38 -22.86 -37.18
C LEU A 372 -8.48 -22.66 -38.23
N THR A 373 -9.19 -21.52 -38.17
CA THR A 373 -10.27 -21.17 -39.09
C THR A 373 -9.76 -21.01 -40.51
N GLU A 374 -8.60 -20.36 -40.72
CA GLU A 374 -7.94 -20.25 -42.04
C GLU A 374 -7.64 -21.64 -42.62
N SER A 375 -7.14 -22.58 -41.80
CA SER A 375 -6.83 -23.94 -42.23
C SER A 375 -8.09 -24.72 -42.58
N LEU A 376 -9.20 -24.52 -41.87
CA LEU A 376 -10.51 -25.15 -42.17
C LEU A 376 -11.15 -24.54 -43.42
N ALA A 377 -11.07 -23.21 -43.61
CA ALA A 377 -11.55 -22.54 -44.81
C ALA A 377 -10.82 -22.99 -46.05
N GLN A 378 -9.50 -23.19 -45.98
CA GLN A 378 -8.72 -23.75 -47.06
C GLN A 378 -9.14 -25.19 -47.39
N GLN A 379 -9.36 -26.04 -46.38
CA GLN A 379 -9.84 -27.42 -46.58
C GLN A 379 -11.25 -27.42 -47.17
N MET A 380 -12.13 -26.49 -46.77
CA MET A 380 -13.48 -26.36 -47.31
C MET A 380 -13.43 -25.90 -48.75
N ALA A 381 -12.60 -24.91 -49.05
CA ALA A 381 -12.39 -24.38 -50.41
C ALA A 381 -11.85 -25.46 -51.36
N GLU A 382 -10.95 -26.33 -50.88
CA GLU A 382 -10.45 -27.47 -51.67
C GLU A 382 -11.56 -28.47 -52.03
N LYS A 383 -12.54 -28.65 -51.15
CA LYS A 383 -13.67 -29.60 -51.39
C LYS A 383 -14.73 -28.97 -52.32
N ILE A 384 -15.08 -27.70 -52.12
CA ILE A 384 -16.14 -27.00 -52.90
C ILE A 384 -15.63 -26.57 -54.28
N GLY A 385 -14.42 -26.01 -54.34
CA GLY A 385 -13.86 -25.42 -55.55
C GLY A 385 -12.99 -26.36 -56.38
N ALA A 386 -13.02 -27.66 -56.12
CA ALA A 386 -12.27 -28.67 -56.91
C ALA A 386 -12.67 -28.64 -58.35
N ASP A 387 -11.74 -28.35 -59.27
CA ASP A 387 -11.99 -28.47 -60.73
C ASP A 387 -12.08 -29.96 -61.13
N PRO A 388 -13.21 -30.41 -61.66
CA PRO A 388 -13.37 -31.81 -62.14
C PRO A 388 -12.37 -32.21 -63.20
N LEU A 389 -11.74 -31.27 -63.86
CA LEU A 389 -10.75 -31.48 -64.94
C LEU A 389 -9.30 -31.41 -64.45
N GLY A 390 -9.09 -31.27 -63.11
CA GLY A 390 -7.75 -31.17 -62.51
C GLY A 390 -7.04 -29.83 -62.62
N GLY A 391 -7.80 -28.73 -62.88
CA GLY A 391 -7.31 -27.39 -62.92
C GLY A 391 -7.10 -26.77 -61.56
N LYS A 392 -6.96 -25.44 -61.54
CA LYS A 392 -6.89 -24.64 -60.31
C LYS A 392 -8.23 -24.60 -59.58
N ASN A 393 -8.22 -24.39 -58.27
CA ASN A 393 -9.44 -24.18 -57.50
C ASN A 393 -10.30 -23.03 -58.14
N LEU A 394 -11.60 -23.28 -58.26
CA LEU A 394 -12.55 -22.38 -58.93
C LEU A 394 -12.97 -21.20 -58.02
N LEU A 395 -12.75 -21.30 -56.71
CA LEU A 395 -13.07 -20.23 -55.75
C LEU A 395 -12.04 -19.09 -55.82
N SER A 396 -12.53 -17.86 -55.78
CA SER A 396 -11.71 -16.67 -55.65
C SER A 396 -11.20 -16.51 -54.21
N ARG A 397 -10.25 -15.62 -54.01
CA ARG A 397 -9.77 -15.30 -52.66
C ARG A 397 -10.88 -14.69 -51.80
N ALA A 398 -11.75 -13.86 -52.37
CA ALA A 398 -12.87 -13.28 -51.63
C ALA A 398 -13.88 -14.36 -51.17
N ASP A 399 -14.10 -15.40 -51.99
CA ASP A 399 -14.95 -16.54 -51.58
C ASP A 399 -14.34 -17.33 -50.43
N ILE A 400 -13.01 -17.48 -50.39
CA ILE A 400 -12.31 -18.14 -49.26
C ILE A 400 -12.35 -17.26 -48.01
N ASP A 401 -12.21 -15.95 -48.16
CA ASP A 401 -12.33 -15.04 -47.01
C ASP A 401 -13.76 -15.08 -46.43
N GLN A 402 -14.80 -15.17 -47.27
CA GLN A 402 -16.18 -15.39 -46.80
C GLN A 402 -16.36 -16.70 -46.06
N LEU A 403 -15.82 -17.83 -46.60
CA LEU A 403 -15.85 -19.11 -45.93
C LEU A 403 -15.12 -19.09 -44.54
N HIS A 404 -14.05 -18.28 -44.43
CA HIS A 404 -13.36 -18.05 -43.18
C HIS A 404 -14.30 -17.39 -42.18
N ASP A 405 -14.98 -16.30 -42.55
CA ASP A 405 -15.88 -15.55 -41.67
C ASP A 405 -17.07 -16.44 -41.22
N ASP A 406 -17.67 -17.17 -42.15
CA ASP A 406 -18.77 -18.12 -41.85
C ASP A 406 -18.31 -19.22 -40.86
N LEU A 407 -17.09 -19.77 -41.05
CA LEU A 407 -16.51 -20.75 -40.14
C LEU A 407 -16.13 -20.17 -38.77
N ALA A 408 -15.77 -18.93 -38.69
CA ALA A 408 -15.48 -18.28 -37.40
C ALA A 408 -16.73 -18.16 -36.49
N GLU A 409 -17.91 -18.12 -37.09
CA GLU A 409 -19.18 -18.11 -36.38
C GLU A 409 -19.73 -19.52 -36.08
N GLU A 410 -19.17 -20.57 -36.72
CA GLU A 410 -19.64 -21.93 -36.57
C GLU A 410 -19.44 -22.49 -35.16
N PRO A 411 -20.50 -22.96 -34.45
CA PRO A 411 -20.41 -23.45 -33.07
C PRO A 411 -19.37 -24.54 -32.86
N GLN A 412 -19.25 -25.49 -33.80
CA GLN A 412 -18.29 -26.61 -33.68
C GLN A 412 -16.84 -26.15 -33.79
N VAL A 413 -16.55 -25.03 -34.48
CA VAL A 413 -15.23 -24.45 -34.56
C VAL A 413 -14.92 -23.73 -33.22
N ARG A 414 -15.89 -23.04 -32.65
CA ARG A 414 -15.74 -22.42 -31.30
C ARG A 414 -15.50 -23.48 -30.22
N GLU A 415 -16.24 -24.62 -30.25
CA GLU A 415 -16.00 -25.73 -29.33
C GLU A 415 -14.58 -26.29 -29.45
N LEU A 416 -14.01 -26.37 -30.66
CA LEU A 416 -12.63 -26.81 -30.86
C LEU A 416 -11.62 -25.82 -30.29
N ILE A 417 -11.88 -24.51 -30.46
CA ILE A 417 -11.03 -23.46 -29.90
C ILE A 417 -11.03 -23.59 -28.38
N ASP A 418 -12.22 -23.68 -27.75
CA ASP A 418 -12.36 -23.79 -26.30
C ASP A 418 -11.76 -25.11 -25.76
N GLU A 419 -11.76 -26.18 -26.50
CA GLU A 419 -11.16 -27.44 -26.07
C GLU A 419 -9.63 -27.43 -26.12
N PHE A 420 -9.03 -26.88 -27.19
CA PHE A 420 -7.58 -26.94 -27.40
C PHE A 420 -6.83 -25.67 -26.97
N TRP A 421 -7.55 -24.56 -26.77
CA TRP A 421 -7.05 -23.32 -26.28
C TRP A 421 -8.11 -22.55 -25.44
N PRO A 422 -8.52 -23.12 -24.28
CA PRO A 422 -9.58 -22.52 -23.46
C PRO A 422 -9.20 -21.14 -22.94
N THR A 423 -10.20 -20.31 -22.67
CA THR A 423 -10.03 -19.11 -21.87
C THR A 423 -9.79 -19.52 -20.42
N LEU A 424 -8.74 -18.98 -19.80
CA LEU A 424 -8.30 -19.34 -18.46
C LEU A 424 -8.56 -18.21 -17.46
N ASP A 425 -8.86 -18.59 -16.22
CA ASP A 425 -8.90 -17.72 -15.05
C ASP A 425 -7.76 -18.06 -14.08
N PRO A 426 -6.96 -17.08 -13.59
CA PRO A 426 -5.83 -17.34 -12.71
C PRO A 426 -6.19 -18.11 -11.44
N ARG A 427 -7.37 -17.84 -10.86
CA ARG A 427 -7.82 -18.51 -9.63
C ARG A 427 -8.17 -19.96 -9.88
N ALA A 428 -8.86 -20.23 -10.99
CA ALA A 428 -9.20 -21.59 -11.37
C ALA A 428 -7.92 -22.40 -11.66
N VAL A 429 -6.99 -21.84 -12.44
CA VAL A 429 -5.71 -22.51 -12.77
C VAL A 429 -4.89 -22.82 -11.53
N LEU A 430 -4.78 -21.87 -10.58
CA LEU A 430 -4.02 -22.10 -9.35
C LEU A 430 -4.72 -23.11 -8.44
N ALA A 431 -6.04 -23.03 -8.30
CA ALA A 431 -6.82 -23.98 -7.50
C ALA A 431 -6.70 -25.42 -8.05
N ASP A 432 -6.84 -25.58 -9.36
CA ASP A 432 -6.68 -26.87 -10.03
C ASP A 432 -5.26 -27.44 -9.87
N LEU A 433 -4.25 -26.60 -10.10
CA LEU A 433 -2.85 -26.99 -9.94
C LEU A 433 -2.57 -27.51 -8.53
N LEU A 434 -2.90 -26.72 -7.50
CA LEU A 434 -2.55 -27.04 -6.12
C LEU A 434 -3.40 -28.16 -5.51
N SER A 435 -4.53 -28.53 -6.12
CA SER A 435 -5.40 -29.64 -5.66
C SER A 435 -5.20 -30.96 -6.40
N SER A 436 -4.30 -30.99 -7.38
CA SER A 436 -4.11 -32.18 -8.23
C SER A 436 -2.65 -32.60 -8.35
N HIS A 437 -2.28 -33.71 -7.73
CA HIS A 437 -0.94 -34.31 -7.90
C HIS A 437 -0.57 -34.50 -9.38
N ALA A 438 -1.52 -34.89 -10.23
CA ALA A 438 -1.25 -35.09 -11.65
C ALA A 438 -0.87 -33.79 -12.38
N LEU A 439 -1.51 -32.65 -12.03
CA LEU A 439 -1.19 -31.37 -12.62
C LEU A 439 0.12 -30.83 -12.06
N ILE A 440 0.40 -31.01 -10.75
CA ILE A 440 1.67 -30.69 -10.15
C ILE A 440 2.81 -31.47 -10.81
N ASP A 441 2.67 -32.78 -10.94
CA ASP A 441 3.65 -33.68 -11.61
C ASP A 441 3.92 -33.23 -13.05
N ALA A 442 2.88 -32.84 -13.77
CA ALA A 442 3.00 -32.38 -15.15
C ALA A 442 3.65 -30.98 -15.28
N ALA A 443 3.47 -30.11 -14.28
CA ALA A 443 4.01 -28.75 -14.28
C ALA A 443 5.41 -28.66 -13.65
N ALA A 444 5.71 -29.51 -12.65
CA ALA A 444 6.94 -29.52 -11.86
C ALA A 444 7.80 -30.76 -12.13
N THR A 445 7.92 -31.16 -13.40
CA THR A 445 8.65 -32.40 -13.82
C THR A 445 10.12 -32.40 -13.42
N ASP A 446 10.75 -31.25 -13.40
CA ASP A 446 12.19 -31.08 -13.14
C ASP A 446 12.50 -30.89 -11.63
N TYR A 447 11.47 -30.96 -10.77
CA TYR A 447 11.61 -30.77 -9.33
C TYR A 447 11.44 -32.10 -8.57
N ASP A 448 11.99 -32.16 -7.35
CA ASP A 448 11.94 -33.35 -6.50
C ASP A 448 10.53 -33.65 -5.94
N ALA A 449 10.38 -34.76 -5.27
CA ALA A 449 9.10 -35.19 -4.71
C ALA A 449 8.68 -34.30 -3.53
N GLU A 450 9.62 -33.79 -2.73
CA GLU A 450 9.35 -32.92 -1.58
C GLU A 450 8.74 -31.59 -2.04
N THR A 451 9.32 -30.96 -3.08
CA THR A 451 8.78 -29.75 -3.72
C THR A 451 7.36 -29.99 -4.25
N ARG A 452 7.12 -31.12 -4.93
CA ARG A 452 5.80 -31.42 -5.48
C ARG A 452 4.76 -31.71 -4.40
N ASP A 453 5.13 -32.46 -3.36
CA ASP A 453 4.23 -32.75 -2.22
C ASP A 453 3.94 -31.47 -1.42
N GLY A 454 4.91 -30.57 -1.28
CA GLY A 454 4.76 -29.27 -0.59
C GLY A 454 3.80 -28.31 -1.28
N LEU A 455 3.60 -28.43 -2.60
CA LEU A 455 2.63 -27.63 -3.35
C LEU A 455 1.19 -28.14 -3.18
N TYR A 456 1.00 -29.43 -2.87
CA TYR A 456 -0.33 -30.05 -2.83
C TYR A 456 -1.13 -29.60 -1.59
N ARG A 457 -2.41 -29.28 -1.82
CA ARG A 457 -3.42 -29.10 -0.76
C ARG A 457 -4.77 -29.66 -1.20
N VAL A 458 -5.54 -30.17 -0.24
CA VAL A 458 -6.84 -30.83 -0.51
C VAL A 458 -7.88 -29.84 -1.11
N GLN A 459 -7.85 -28.58 -0.66
CA GLN A 459 -8.81 -27.56 -1.05
C GLN A 459 -8.07 -26.46 -1.82
N GLY A 460 -8.10 -26.54 -3.14
CA GLY A 460 -7.30 -25.69 -4.03
C GLY A 460 -7.62 -24.21 -3.93
N ASP A 461 -8.86 -23.83 -3.59
CA ASP A 461 -9.37 -22.48 -3.44
C ASP A 461 -9.27 -21.91 -2.00
N ALA A 462 -8.69 -22.69 -1.06
CA ALA A 462 -8.35 -22.18 0.27
C ALA A 462 -7.06 -21.36 0.21
N TRP A 463 -7.19 -20.06 -0.02
CA TRP A 463 -6.05 -19.17 -0.28
C TRP A 463 -5.17 -18.95 0.94
N ALA A 464 -3.85 -19.04 0.74
CA ALA A 464 -2.80 -18.65 1.68
C ALA A 464 -2.18 -17.29 1.27
N PRO A 465 -1.48 -16.58 2.17
CA PRO A 465 -0.86 -15.31 1.84
C PRO A 465 0.12 -15.38 0.66
N SER A 466 0.89 -16.45 0.52
CA SER A 466 1.84 -16.68 -0.58
C SER A 466 1.18 -16.84 -1.95
N ASP A 467 -0.11 -17.23 -1.99
CA ASP A 467 -0.84 -17.45 -3.25
C ASP A 467 -1.10 -16.15 -4.02
N ALA A 468 -1.13 -14.99 -3.35
CA ALA A 468 -1.36 -13.70 -4.01
C ALA A 468 -0.30 -13.40 -5.09
N ALA A 469 0.97 -13.68 -4.79
CA ALA A 469 2.06 -13.49 -5.75
C ALA A 469 2.00 -14.49 -6.92
N LEU A 470 1.53 -15.72 -6.67
CA LEU A 470 1.31 -16.74 -7.72
C LEU A 470 0.15 -16.35 -8.63
N LEU A 471 -0.94 -15.82 -8.06
CA LEU A 471 -2.08 -15.31 -8.83
C LEU A 471 -1.71 -14.12 -9.68
N ASP A 472 -0.88 -13.21 -9.16
CA ASP A 472 -0.36 -12.07 -9.91
C ASP A 472 0.53 -12.53 -11.10
N GLU A 473 1.39 -13.53 -10.89
CA GLU A 473 2.18 -14.12 -11.97
C GLU A 473 1.31 -14.79 -13.02
N LEU A 474 0.29 -15.58 -12.58
CA LEU A 474 -0.68 -16.20 -13.47
C LEU A 474 -1.51 -15.17 -14.25
N ALA A 475 -1.90 -14.06 -13.63
CA ALA A 475 -2.63 -13.00 -14.31
C ALA A 475 -1.82 -12.41 -15.48
N VAL A 476 -0.51 -12.27 -15.32
CA VAL A 476 0.40 -11.84 -16.40
C VAL A 476 0.54 -12.92 -17.48
N LEU A 477 0.67 -14.19 -17.10
CA LEU A 477 0.83 -15.30 -18.05
C LEU A 477 -0.45 -15.57 -18.87
N ILE A 478 -1.59 -15.43 -18.22
CA ILE A 478 -2.91 -15.73 -18.80
C ILE A 478 -3.45 -14.51 -19.57
N GLY A 479 -3.24 -13.28 -19.08
CA GLY A 479 -3.85 -12.07 -19.63
C GLY A 479 -5.28 -11.91 -19.11
N MET A 480 -5.42 -11.27 -17.96
CA MET A 480 -6.74 -10.86 -17.48
C MET A 480 -7.13 -9.52 -18.13
N PRO A 481 -8.40 -9.35 -18.49
CA PRO A 481 -8.86 -8.04 -18.94
C PRO A 481 -8.70 -7.03 -17.80
N ASN A 482 -8.22 -5.84 -18.15
CA ASN A 482 -8.16 -4.73 -17.21
C ASN A 482 -9.59 -4.19 -17.01
N PRO A 483 -10.09 -4.08 -15.78
CA PRO A 483 -11.43 -3.55 -15.52
C PRO A 483 -11.67 -2.15 -16.12
N GLU A 484 -10.62 -1.31 -16.19
CA GLU A 484 -10.72 0.00 -16.84
C GLU A 484 -10.78 -0.09 -18.39
N GLU A 485 -10.07 -1.05 -18.99
CA GLU A 485 -10.14 -1.31 -20.43
C GLU A 485 -11.48 -1.92 -20.82
N GLU A 486 -12.03 -2.83 -20.02
CA GLU A 486 -13.39 -3.36 -20.24
C GLU A 486 -14.45 -2.26 -20.16
N LYS A 487 -14.32 -1.37 -19.17
CA LYS A 487 -15.22 -0.23 -19.04
C LYS A 487 -15.05 0.74 -20.21
N ALA A 488 -13.83 1.06 -20.62
CA ALA A 488 -13.56 1.92 -21.77
C ALA A 488 -14.09 1.31 -23.08
N ALA A 489 -13.96 0.00 -23.26
CA ALA A 489 -14.50 -0.72 -24.41
C ALA A 489 -16.04 -0.73 -24.40
N ALA A 490 -16.67 -0.93 -23.22
CA ALA A 490 -18.12 -0.84 -23.07
C ALA A 490 -18.64 0.58 -23.34
N ASP A 491 -17.93 1.61 -22.86
CA ASP A 491 -18.24 3.01 -23.10
C ASP A 491 -18.08 3.37 -24.59
N GLN A 492 -17.10 2.79 -25.27
CA GLN A 492 -16.91 2.98 -26.72
C GLN A 492 -18.01 2.28 -27.52
N ALA A 493 -18.34 1.04 -27.21
CA ALA A 493 -19.44 0.29 -27.84
C ALA A 493 -20.79 1.00 -27.64
N TRP A 494 -21.01 1.59 -26.46
CA TRP A 494 -22.17 2.41 -26.19
C TRP A 494 -22.21 3.68 -27.04
N ARG A 495 -21.09 4.40 -27.22
CA ARG A 495 -21.01 5.58 -28.10
C ARG A 495 -21.29 5.24 -29.56
N GLU A 496 -20.81 4.09 -30.03
CA GLU A 496 -21.11 3.58 -31.36
C GLU A 496 -22.60 3.28 -31.53
N GLN A 497 -23.26 2.66 -30.53
CA GLN A 497 -24.70 2.41 -30.53
C GLN A 497 -25.53 3.71 -30.50
N VAL A 498 -25.07 4.73 -29.80
CA VAL A 498 -25.72 6.04 -29.76
C VAL A 498 -25.60 6.76 -31.13
N ALA A 499 -24.42 6.71 -31.76
CA ALA A 499 -24.20 7.27 -33.10
C ALA A 499 -25.06 6.55 -34.14
N ASP A 500 -25.16 5.22 -34.10
CA ASP A 500 -26.07 4.45 -34.96
C ASP A 500 -27.54 4.81 -34.75
N ALA A 501 -27.95 5.12 -33.52
CA ALA A 501 -29.28 5.55 -33.17
C ALA A 501 -29.57 7.00 -33.64
N GLU A 502 -28.57 7.89 -33.61
CA GLU A 502 -28.63 9.25 -34.17
C GLU A 502 -28.80 9.22 -35.68
N ASP A 503 -28.00 8.40 -36.38
CA ASP A 503 -28.11 8.22 -37.84
C ASP A 503 -29.51 7.65 -38.25
N ALA A 504 -30.06 6.74 -37.44
CA ALA A 504 -31.41 6.20 -37.66
C ALA A 504 -32.52 7.26 -37.42
N LEU A 505 -32.35 8.14 -36.41
CA LEU A 505 -33.28 9.27 -36.17
C LEU A 505 -33.20 10.33 -37.26
N ASP A 506 -32.02 10.62 -37.79
CA ASP A 506 -31.83 11.54 -38.94
C ASP A 506 -32.48 11.01 -40.23
N ILE A 507 -32.41 9.69 -40.44
CA ILE A 507 -33.10 9.03 -41.57
C ILE A 507 -34.63 9.12 -41.40
N LEU A 508 -35.15 8.92 -40.19
CA LEU A 508 -36.58 9.02 -39.86
C LEU A 508 -37.08 10.47 -40.00
N SER A 509 -36.35 11.47 -39.50
CA SER A 509 -36.69 12.89 -39.63
C SER A 509 -36.66 13.37 -41.07
N SER A 510 -35.74 12.84 -41.88
CA SER A 510 -35.68 13.17 -43.33
C SER A 510 -36.81 12.53 -44.14
N SER A 511 -37.39 11.42 -43.65
CA SER A 511 -38.52 10.75 -44.29
C SER A 511 -39.89 11.39 -44.00
N ASP A 512 -40.02 12.05 -42.83
CA ASP A 512 -41.25 12.74 -42.43
C ASP A 512 -41.47 14.10 -43.10
N SER A 513 -40.44 14.66 -43.73
CA SER A 513 -40.51 16.00 -44.35
C SER A 513 -41.06 16.02 -45.78
N THR A 514 -41.57 14.90 -46.35
CA THR A 514 -41.99 14.82 -47.76
C THR A 514 -43.50 14.81 -47.98
N ASP A 515 -44.36 14.90 -46.99
CA ASP A 515 -45.81 14.97 -47.18
C ASP A 515 -46.46 15.94 -46.18
N ASN A 516 -46.48 17.25 -46.50
CA ASN A 516 -47.60 18.14 -46.16
C ASN A 516 -47.35 19.58 -46.60
N ASP A 517 -47.63 19.86 -47.87
CA ASP A 517 -48.00 21.19 -48.34
C ASP A 517 -49.54 21.26 -48.32
N ASP A 518 -50.15 21.70 -47.21
CA ASP A 518 -51.42 22.34 -47.05
C ASP A 518 -51.93 22.13 -45.58
N ASP A 519 -51.60 23.08 -44.72
CA ASP A 519 -52.54 23.66 -43.77
C ASP A 519 -51.87 24.69 -42.87
N MET A 520 -52.11 25.96 -43.15
CA MET A 520 -51.75 27.06 -42.26
C MET A 520 -52.70 27.05 -41.07
N PHE A 521 -52.29 26.60 -39.94
CA PHE A 521 -52.87 26.69 -38.58
C PHE A 521 -52.91 25.33 -37.83
N ASP A 522 -51.80 24.69 -37.58
CA ASP A 522 -51.69 23.79 -36.46
C ASP A 522 -50.49 24.14 -35.59
N ALA A 523 -50.76 24.23 -34.29
CA ALA A 523 -49.72 24.48 -33.30
C ALA A 523 -48.61 23.41 -33.42
N GLU A 524 -47.37 23.85 -33.52
CA GLU A 524 -46.19 22.97 -33.49
C GLU A 524 -46.33 22.03 -32.31
N ILE A 525 -46.69 20.79 -32.58
CA ILE A 525 -46.60 19.71 -31.56
C ILE A 525 -45.11 19.35 -31.54
N LEU A 526 -44.40 19.88 -30.55
CA LEU A 526 -43.07 19.49 -30.21
C LEU A 526 -43.01 17.96 -30.11
N SER A 527 -42.38 17.30 -31.06
CA SER A 527 -42.18 15.87 -31.04
C SER A 527 -41.06 15.52 -30.02
N ALA A 528 -41.06 14.31 -29.57
CA ALA A 528 -40.12 13.87 -28.51
C ALA A 528 -38.64 14.01 -28.91
N HIS A 529 -38.32 14.06 -30.22
CA HIS A 529 -36.97 14.25 -30.73
C HIS A 529 -36.51 15.73 -30.70
N ASP A 530 -37.43 16.71 -30.60
CA ASP A 530 -37.08 18.12 -30.42
C ASP A 530 -36.66 18.47 -28.97
N VAL A 531 -36.87 17.56 -28.03
CA VAL A 531 -36.67 17.78 -26.60
C VAL A 531 -35.53 16.90 -26.01
N ILE A 532 -35.16 15.84 -26.72
CA ILE A 532 -34.14 14.88 -26.22
C ILE A 532 -32.94 14.92 -27.17
N ASP A 533 -31.93 15.70 -26.79
CA ASP A 533 -30.60 15.63 -27.33
C ASP A 533 -29.97 14.29 -26.89
N ALA A 534 -29.60 13.44 -27.88
CA ALA A 534 -29.00 12.13 -27.62
C ALA A 534 -27.70 12.24 -26.81
N GLU A 535 -26.96 13.34 -26.96
CA GLU A 535 -25.79 13.68 -26.17
C GLU A 535 -26.15 13.92 -24.70
N THR A 536 -27.29 14.53 -24.43
CA THR A 536 -27.82 14.75 -23.05
C THR A 536 -28.30 13.44 -22.44
N LEU A 537 -28.84 12.51 -23.24
CA LEU A 537 -29.26 11.19 -22.78
C LEU A 537 -28.02 10.31 -22.44
N ALA A 538 -26.99 10.34 -23.30
CA ALA A 538 -25.74 9.65 -23.07
C ALA A 538 -24.99 10.21 -21.85
N ARG A 539 -24.94 11.53 -21.67
CA ARG A 539 -24.38 12.19 -20.48
C ARG A 539 -25.13 11.89 -19.18
N ARG A 540 -26.46 11.65 -19.25
CA ARG A 540 -27.27 11.27 -18.07
C ARG A 540 -27.01 9.84 -17.61
N GLN A 541 -26.53 8.97 -18.45
CA GLN A 541 -26.20 7.58 -18.15
C GLN A 541 -24.70 7.35 -17.84
N GLU A 542 -23.85 8.37 -17.99
CA GLU A 542 -22.48 8.32 -17.52
C GLU A 542 -22.49 8.17 -15.97
N VAL A 543 -22.45 6.93 -15.51
CA VAL A 543 -22.27 6.61 -14.09
C VAL A 543 -20.87 7.06 -13.72
N ARG A 544 -20.75 8.25 -13.15
CA ARG A 544 -19.47 8.77 -12.67
C ARG A 544 -18.93 7.83 -11.62
N ASP A 545 -17.71 7.43 -11.81
CA ASP A 545 -16.98 6.63 -10.84
C ASP A 545 -16.67 7.50 -9.60
N ASN A 546 -17.50 7.38 -8.57
CA ASN A 546 -17.36 8.10 -7.31
C ASN A 546 -16.37 7.40 -6.35
N ARG A 547 -15.70 6.31 -6.80
CA ARG A 547 -14.71 5.60 -5.99
C ARG A 547 -13.47 6.48 -5.80
N THR A 548 -12.93 6.44 -4.59
CA THR A 548 -11.64 7.09 -4.30
C THR A 548 -10.51 6.41 -5.08
N THR A 549 -9.39 7.11 -5.27
CA THR A 549 -8.18 6.52 -5.88
C THR A 549 -7.76 5.23 -5.14
N ALA A 550 -7.89 5.19 -3.82
CA ALA A 550 -7.60 4.02 -3.02
C ALA A 550 -8.53 2.83 -3.34
N GLN A 551 -9.84 3.07 -3.50
CA GLN A 551 -10.80 2.02 -3.87
C GLN A 551 -10.55 1.47 -5.27
N ARG A 552 -10.28 2.34 -6.25
CA ARG A 552 -9.93 1.90 -7.62
C ARG A 552 -8.65 1.07 -7.63
N ALA A 553 -7.64 1.51 -6.89
CA ALA A 553 -6.36 0.80 -6.78
C ALA A 553 -6.48 -0.59 -6.14
N GLN A 554 -7.42 -0.79 -5.22
CA GLN A 554 -7.67 -2.10 -4.60
C GLN A 554 -8.40 -3.09 -5.51
N GLU A 555 -9.16 -2.59 -6.47
CA GLU A 555 -9.93 -3.42 -7.40
C GLU A 555 -9.14 -3.76 -8.67
N ASP A 556 -8.12 -2.99 -9.02
CA ASP A 556 -7.31 -3.15 -10.22
C ASP A 556 -5.97 -3.85 -9.91
N TYR A 557 -5.82 -5.09 -10.36
CA TYR A 557 -4.59 -5.86 -10.20
C TYR A 557 -3.41 -5.29 -10.99
N THR A 558 -3.64 -4.42 -11.98
CA THR A 558 -2.60 -3.76 -12.78
C THR A 558 -2.22 -2.37 -12.26
N TRP A 559 -2.89 -1.90 -11.19
CA TRP A 559 -2.68 -0.55 -10.67
C TRP A 559 -1.21 -0.28 -10.32
N ALA A 560 -0.71 0.83 -10.86
CA ALA A 560 0.64 1.32 -10.61
C ALA A 560 0.62 2.44 -9.56
N TYR A 561 1.15 2.16 -8.38
CA TYR A 561 1.24 3.14 -7.31
C TYR A 561 2.37 4.15 -7.56
N GLY A 562 2.14 5.41 -7.18
CA GLY A 562 3.14 6.48 -7.27
C GLY A 562 4.29 6.27 -6.29
N HIS A 563 4.01 5.70 -5.12
CA HIS A 563 5.00 5.29 -4.13
C HIS A 563 4.53 4.07 -3.36
N ILE A 564 5.45 3.14 -3.06
CA ILE A 564 5.17 1.97 -2.24
C ILE A 564 6.09 1.99 -1.02
N ILE A 565 5.50 1.75 0.15
CA ILE A 565 6.24 1.49 1.37
C ILE A 565 5.99 0.07 1.81
N VAL A 566 7.06 -0.62 2.17
CA VAL A 566 6.99 -1.98 2.71
C VAL A 566 7.64 -1.98 4.07
N ASP A 567 6.86 -2.30 5.10
CA ASP A 567 7.41 -2.57 6.43
C ASP A 567 7.66 -4.06 6.61
N GLU A 568 8.67 -4.41 7.39
CA GLU A 568 9.23 -5.75 7.54
C GLU A 568 9.59 -6.37 6.16
N ALA A 569 10.17 -5.56 5.28
CA ALA A 569 10.45 -5.93 3.91
C ALA A 569 11.41 -7.14 3.76
N GLN A 570 12.19 -7.46 4.81
CA GLN A 570 13.04 -8.66 4.83
C GLN A 570 12.23 -9.97 4.84
N GLU A 571 10.93 -9.92 5.17
CA GLU A 571 10.06 -11.11 5.16
C GLU A 571 9.60 -11.51 3.75
N LEU A 572 9.82 -10.65 2.74
CA LEU A 572 9.32 -10.87 1.39
C LEU A 572 10.13 -11.91 0.62
N SER A 573 9.42 -12.82 -0.02
CA SER A 573 9.96 -13.82 -0.93
C SER A 573 10.23 -13.26 -2.34
N PRO A 574 11.06 -13.93 -3.18
CA PRO A 574 11.29 -13.57 -4.56
C PRO A 574 10.02 -13.35 -5.40
N MET A 575 9.00 -14.19 -5.23
CA MET A 575 7.73 -14.05 -5.94
C MET A 575 6.95 -12.80 -5.49
N GLU A 576 6.97 -12.47 -4.20
CA GLU A 576 6.33 -11.27 -3.67
C GLU A 576 7.06 -10.00 -4.13
N TRP A 577 8.39 -10.02 -4.23
CA TRP A 577 9.16 -8.93 -4.85
C TRP A 577 8.75 -8.69 -6.30
N ARG A 578 8.57 -9.75 -7.10
CA ARG A 578 8.09 -9.63 -8.49
C ARG A 578 6.74 -8.92 -8.57
N MET A 579 5.79 -9.30 -7.73
CA MET A 579 4.47 -8.67 -7.65
C MET A 579 4.57 -7.19 -7.28
N LEU A 580 5.35 -6.82 -6.25
CA LEU A 580 5.50 -5.44 -5.81
C LEU A 580 6.18 -4.55 -6.86
N PHE A 581 7.22 -5.04 -7.54
CA PHE A 581 7.90 -4.27 -8.58
C PHE A 581 7.03 -4.05 -9.82
N ARG A 582 6.07 -4.92 -10.11
CA ARG A 582 5.04 -4.66 -11.13
C ARG A 582 4.11 -3.52 -10.74
N ARG A 583 3.77 -3.42 -9.45
CA ARG A 583 2.94 -2.33 -8.89
C ARG A 583 3.67 -0.99 -8.79
N SER A 584 4.99 -0.96 -8.97
CA SER A 584 5.83 0.25 -8.96
C SER A 584 6.71 0.35 -10.21
N PRO A 585 6.16 0.68 -11.39
CA PRO A 585 6.96 0.85 -12.61
C PRO A 585 8.03 1.94 -12.47
N SER A 586 7.76 2.96 -11.68
CA SER A 586 8.71 4.03 -11.34
C SER A 586 9.85 3.56 -10.44
N ARG A 587 9.68 2.41 -9.77
CA ARG A 587 10.57 1.87 -8.73
C ARG A 587 10.81 2.85 -7.57
N TRP A 588 9.86 3.73 -7.34
CA TRP A 588 9.92 4.66 -6.22
C TRP A 588 9.32 4.00 -4.98
N MET A 589 10.19 3.42 -4.18
CA MET A 589 9.82 2.59 -3.03
C MET A 589 10.64 2.96 -1.80
N THR A 590 10.04 2.80 -0.63
CA THR A 590 10.74 2.83 0.67
C THR A 590 10.57 1.47 1.32
N LEU A 591 11.67 0.76 1.48
CA LEU A 591 11.73 -0.57 2.06
C LEU A 591 12.30 -0.45 3.47
N VAL A 592 11.54 -0.91 4.43
CA VAL A 592 11.89 -0.81 5.84
C VAL A 592 12.03 -2.21 6.41
N GLY A 593 13.16 -2.50 7.05
CA GLY A 593 13.38 -3.84 7.56
C GLY A 593 14.66 -4.02 8.38
N ASP A 594 14.88 -5.25 8.76
CA ASP A 594 16.07 -5.70 9.49
C ASP A 594 16.36 -7.15 9.08
N THR A 595 17.42 -7.37 8.33
CA THR A 595 17.79 -8.70 7.85
C THR A 595 18.08 -9.67 8.99
N ALA A 596 18.48 -9.19 10.17
CA ALA A 596 18.66 -10.02 11.36
C ALA A 596 17.33 -10.52 11.96
N GLN A 597 16.20 -9.95 11.57
CA GLN A 597 14.85 -10.36 12.01
C GLN A 597 14.12 -11.22 10.96
N THR A 598 14.77 -11.65 9.90
CA THR A 598 14.16 -12.47 8.84
C THR A 598 13.70 -13.81 9.39
N GLY A 599 12.39 -14.02 9.47
CA GLY A 599 11.79 -15.27 9.94
C GLY A 599 11.13 -16.07 8.84
N ALA A 600 10.91 -15.49 7.65
CA ALA A 600 10.36 -16.18 6.49
C ALA A 600 11.43 -17.08 5.84
N PRO A 601 11.10 -18.33 5.47
CA PRO A 601 12.07 -19.27 4.88
C PRO A 601 12.71 -18.77 3.58
N ALA A 602 11.93 -18.04 2.76
CA ALA A 602 12.39 -17.44 1.50
C ALA A 602 12.59 -15.92 1.62
N GLY A 603 12.81 -15.42 2.84
CA GLY A 603 13.00 -13.99 3.10
C GLY A 603 14.39 -13.49 2.70
N VAL A 604 14.63 -12.21 2.96
CA VAL A 604 15.85 -11.50 2.56
C VAL A 604 16.95 -11.66 3.62
N ASP A 605 18.10 -12.16 3.22
CA ASP A 605 19.32 -12.20 4.03
C ASP A 605 20.26 -11.04 3.69
N ASP A 606 20.25 -10.58 2.43
CA ASP A 606 21.03 -9.45 1.93
C ASP A 606 20.22 -8.59 0.97
N TRP A 607 20.16 -7.28 1.23
CA TRP A 607 19.41 -6.32 0.39
C TRP A 607 19.94 -6.20 -1.03
N ALA A 608 21.27 -6.30 -1.22
CA ALA A 608 21.84 -6.16 -2.54
C ALA A 608 21.51 -7.37 -3.41
N GLU A 609 21.51 -8.57 -2.83
CA GLU A 609 21.11 -9.80 -3.52
C GLU A 609 19.63 -9.80 -3.87
N ALA A 610 18.75 -9.49 -2.91
CA ALA A 610 17.30 -9.47 -3.12
C ALA A 610 16.85 -8.43 -4.16
N LEU A 611 17.51 -7.28 -4.24
CA LEU A 611 17.15 -6.18 -5.13
C LEU A 611 17.86 -6.21 -6.48
N GLU A 612 18.89 -7.05 -6.64
CA GLU A 612 19.71 -7.15 -7.86
C GLU A 612 18.85 -7.37 -9.12
N PRO A 613 17.88 -8.31 -9.16
CA PRO A 613 17.08 -8.57 -10.36
C PRO A 613 16.22 -7.36 -10.81
N PHE A 614 15.89 -6.43 -9.90
CA PHE A 614 14.95 -5.35 -10.16
C PHE A 614 15.61 -3.99 -10.38
N VAL A 615 16.65 -3.68 -9.58
CA VAL A 615 17.30 -2.36 -9.59
C VAL A 615 18.81 -2.45 -9.65
N ALA A 616 19.38 -3.64 -9.66
CA ALA A 616 20.80 -3.89 -9.50
C ALA A 616 21.31 -3.18 -8.22
N GLN A 617 22.41 -2.46 -8.29
CA GLN A 617 22.92 -1.70 -7.13
C GLN A 617 22.38 -0.25 -7.06
N ARG A 618 21.31 0.08 -7.79
CA ARG A 618 20.74 1.44 -7.83
C ARG A 618 19.69 1.64 -6.74
N PHE A 619 20.08 1.48 -5.49
CA PHE A 619 19.27 1.83 -4.34
C PHE A 619 20.09 2.60 -3.32
N ARG A 620 19.42 3.37 -2.47
CA ARG A 620 20.04 4.07 -1.36
C ARG A 620 19.77 3.28 -0.09
N HIS A 621 20.79 3.14 0.75
CA HIS A 621 20.71 2.40 2.00
C HIS A 621 21.03 3.33 3.17
N HIS A 622 20.08 3.47 4.10
CA HIS A 622 20.24 4.17 5.35
C HIS A 622 20.16 3.20 6.52
N LYS A 623 20.98 3.42 7.53
CA LYS A 623 20.98 2.63 8.76
C LYS A 623 20.59 3.49 9.95
N LEU A 624 19.62 3.00 10.74
CA LEU A 624 19.25 3.54 12.04
C LEU A 624 20.03 2.78 13.13
N THR A 625 20.80 3.51 13.92
CA THR A 625 21.77 2.90 14.86
C THR A 625 21.35 3.01 16.32
N VAL A 626 20.44 3.93 16.66
CA VAL A 626 20.05 4.23 18.03
C VAL A 626 18.74 3.55 18.38
N ASN A 627 18.73 2.75 19.46
CA ASN A 627 17.55 2.10 19.99
C ASN A 627 16.92 2.96 21.10
N TYR A 628 15.79 3.54 20.78
CA TYR A 628 15.04 4.42 21.70
C TYR A 628 13.98 3.69 22.53
N ARG A 629 13.64 2.47 22.17
CA ARG A 629 12.50 1.74 22.70
C ARG A 629 12.86 0.75 23.79
N THR A 630 13.82 -0.11 23.48
CA THR A 630 14.13 -1.27 24.30
C THR A 630 15.13 -0.88 25.38
N PRO A 631 14.90 -1.21 26.67
CA PRO A 631 15.84 -0.97 27.76
C PRO A 631 17.19 -1.65 27.55
N GLN A 632 18.26 -1.07 28.13
CA GLN A 632 19.62 -1.56 27.99
C GLN A 632 19.79 -3.06 28.33
N PRO A 633 19.29 -3.62 29.46
CA PRO A 633 19.48 -5.02 29.75
C PRO A 633 18.84 -5.98 28.73
N ILE A 634 17.71 -5.58 28.14
CA ILE A 634 17.05 -6.36 27.09
C ILE A 634 17.83 -6.23 25.78
N THR A 635 18.33 -5.05 25.46
CA THR A 635 19.14 -4.81 24.25
C THR A 635 20.46 -5.58 24.31
N GLU A 636 21.12 -5.62 25.45
CA GLU A 636 22.37 -6.40 25.63
C GLU A 636 22.12 -7.89 25.43
N LEU A 637 21.03 -8.44 25.97
CA LEU A 637 20.65 -9.83 25.74
C LEU A 637 20.32 -10.09 24.25
N ALA A 638 19.59 -9.18 23.60
CA ALA A 638 19.29 -9.28 22.18
C ALA A 638 20.56 -9.20 21.31
N ASN A 639 21.50 -8.34 21.66
CA ASN A 639 22.78 -8.22 20.96
C ASN A 639 23.61 -9.51 21.04
N SER A 640 23.53 -10.26 22.16
CA SER A 640 24.19 -11.57 22.27
C SER A 640 23.64 -12.60 21.29
N LEU A 641 22.33 -12.56 21.01
CA LEU A 641 21.73 -13.38 19.94
C LEU A 641 22.08 -12.86 18.53
N LEU A 642 22.13 -11.53 18.37
CA LEU A 642 22.50 -10.92 17.10
C LEU A 642 23.89 -11.36 16.64
N GLU A 643 24.85 -11.48 17.56
CA GLU A 643 26.20 -11.98 17.28
C GLU A 643 26.18 -13.44 16.78
N LEU A 644 25.22 -14.25 17.25
CA LEU A 644 25.03 -15.63 16.77
C LEU A 644 24.35 -15.69 15.40
N ILE A 645 23.43 -14.76 15.11
CA ILE A 645 22.68 -14.69 13.85
C ILE A 645 23.56 -14.10 12.75
N ASN A 646 24.18 -12.97 13.01
CA ASN A 646 25.04 -12.26 12.06
C ASN A 646 26.22 -11.57 12.79
N PRO A 647 27.42 -12.20 12.81
CA PRO A 647 28.58 -11.65 13.49
C PRO A 647 29.09 -10.30 12.94
N GLU A 648 28.67 -9.92 11.72
CA GLU A 648 29.04 -8.64 11.09
C GLU A 648 28.03 -7.53 11.35
N ALA A 649 26.89 -7.85 11.98
CA ALA A 649 25.86 -6.86 12.28
C ALA A 649 26.34 -5.93 13.41
N ALA A 650 26.11 -4.62 13.24
CA ALA A 650 26.40 -3.64 14.26
C ALA A 650 25.39 -3.79 15.43
N PRO A 651 25.85 -3.96 16.69
CA PRO A 651 24.95 -4.04 17.83
C PRO A 651 24.18 -2.72 18.01
N ALA A 652 22.91 -2.83 18.40
CA ALA A 652 22.10 -1.66 18.71
C ALA A 652 22.57 -1.03 20.05
N VAL A 653 22.56 0.31 20.11
CA VAL A 653 22.89 1.07 21.33
C VAL A 653 21.60 1.56 21.97
N ALA A 654 21.29 1.07 23.17
CA ALA A 654 20.12 1.52 23.92
C ALA A 654 20.39 2.85 24.61
N VAL A 655 19.40 3.75 24.55
CA VAL A 655 19.42 5.05 25.26
C VAL A 655 18.75 4.94 26.64
N ARG A 656 17.93 3.90 26.84
CA ARG A 656 17.12 3.72 28.05
C ARG A 656 17.73 2.73 29.02
N ASP A 657 17.82 3.16 30.29
CA ASP A 657 17.99 2.24 31.41
C ASP A 657 16.69 1.46 31.66
N GLY A 658 16.75 0.31 32.34
CA GLY A 658 15.57 -0.48 32.63
C GLY A 658 15.81 -1.57 33.66
N ALA A 659 14.77 -2.35 33.91
CA ALA A 659 14.87 -3.51 34.85
C ALA A 659 15.70 -4.62 34.23
N GLU A 660 16.43 -5.34 35.05
CA GLU A 660 17.14 -6.55 34.67
C GLU A 660 16.20 -7.61 34.09
N VAL A 661 16.68 -8.39 33.13
CA VAL A 661 15.91 -9.51 32.54
C VAL A 661 15.76 -10.61 33.61
N VAL A 662 14.52 -11.08 33.75
CA VAL A 662 14.19 -12.13 34.72
C VAL A 662 14.27 -13.50 34.08
N PHE A 663 15.07 -14.41 34.64
CA PHE A 663 15.17 -15.80 34.22
C PHE A 663 14.49 -16.68 35.25
N THR A 664 13.55 -17.55 34.84
CA THR A 664 12.86 -18.49 35.71
C THR A 664 12.71 -19.85 35.06
N ALA A 665 13.13 -20.89 35.78
CA ALA A 665 12.97 -22.29 35.34
C ALA A 665 11.50 -22.80 35.49
N GLN A 666 10.62 -22.02 36.13
CA GLN A 666 9.22 -22.40 36.26
C GLN A 666 8.48 -22.10 34.97
N PRO A 667 7.65 -23.03 34.46
CA PRO A 667 6.84 -22.77 33.29
C PRO A 667 5.85 -21.61 33.58
N ALA A 668 5.67 -20.74 32.60
CA ALA A 668 4.70 -19.67 32.73
C ALA A 668 3.29 -20.24 32.91
N THR A 669 2.57 -19.74 33.90
CA THR A 669 1.18 -20.14 34.17
C THR A 669 0.15 -19.40 33.30
N HIS A 670 0.62 -18.49 32.44
CA HIS A 670 -0.22 -17.63 31.60
C HIS A 670 -0.50 -18.31 30.27
N THR A 671 -1.73 -18.12 29.77
CA THR A 671 -2.12 -18.55 28.41
C THR A 671 -1.36 -17.74 27.38
N PRO A 672 -0.84 -18.36 26.29
CA PRO A 672 -0.25 -17.64 25.19
C PRO A 672 -1.20 -16.58 24.63
N GLY A 673 -0.69 -15.40 24.28
CA GLY A 673 -1.49 -14.32 23.69
C GLY A 673 -1.14 -12.95 24.28
N THR A 674 -1.93 -11.95 23.88
CA THR A 674 -1.81 -10.56 24.30
C THR A 674 -2.96 -10.18 25.23
N PHE A 675 -2.70 -9.34 26.24
CA PHE A 675 -3.72 -8.88 27.18
C PHE A 675 -3.34 -7.51 27.76
N THR A 676 -4.37 -6.74 28.17
CA THR A 676 -4.16 -5.48 28.88
C THR A 676 -4.35 -5.70 30.37
N ASP A 677 -3.43 -5.22 31.20
CA ASP A 677 -3.54 -5.33 32.66
C ASP A 677 -4.45 -4.24 33.26
N ALA A 678 -4.59 -4.26 34.60
CA ALA A 678 -5.42 -3.32 35.33
C ALA A 678 -4.94 -1.86 35.25
N ASP A 679 -3.66 -1.65 34.96
CA ASP A 679 -3.02 -0.34 34.80
C ASP A 679 -3.08 0.15 33.34
N GLY A 680 -3.72 -0.61 32.45
CA GLY A 680 -3.87 -0.26 31.03
C GLY A 680 -2.63 -0.57 30.19
N ARG A 681 -1.68 -1.36 30.70
CA ARG A 681 -0.44 -1.74 30.00
C ARG A 681 -0.68 -2.96 29.12
N LEU A 682 -0.04 -2.96 27.96
CA LEU A 682 -0.15 -4.06 27.01
C LEU A 682 0.94 -5.11 27.30
N ASN A 683 0.50 -6.35 27.50
CA ASN A 683 1.35 -7.48 27.89
C ASN A 683 1.26 -8.59 26.84
N ALA A 684 2.34 -9.37 26.67
CA ALA A 684 2.36 -10.55 25.80
C ALA A 684 3.01 -11.76 26.49
N VAL A 685 2.43 -12.93 26.23
CA VAL A 685 3.03 -14.23 26.49
C VAL A 685 3.35 -14.88 25.15
N ILE A 686 4.63 -15.01 24.86
CA ILE A 686 5.15 -15.44 23.56
C ILE A 686 5.65 -16.88 23.66
N THR A 687 5.22 -17.70 22.73
CA THR A 687 5.59 -19.11 22.59
C THR A 687 5.97 -19.38 21.12
N ARG A 688 6.43 -20.59 20.83
CA ARG A 688 6.67 -21.04 19.44
C ARG A 688 5.42 -20.97 18.53
N GLU A 689 4.22 -20.93 19.12
CA GLU A 689 2.96 -21.00 18.36
C GLU A 689 2.47 -19.62 17.89
N ASN A 690 2.84 -18.54 18.62
CA ASN A 690 2.36 -17.18 18.32
C ASN A 690 3.47 -16.18 18.02
N VAL A 691 4.73 -16.61 17.93
CA VAL A 691 5.86 -15.70 17.70
C VAL A 691 5.78 -14.96 16.35
N GLU A 692 5.17 -15.56 15.34
CA GLU A 692 4.98 -14.92 14.04
C GLU A 692 3.87 -13.86 14.05
N GLU A 693 2.82 -14.07 14.84
CA GLU A 693 1.68 -13.15 14.94
C GLU A 693 2.00 -11.83 15.62
N ILE A 694 3.05 -11.81 16.46
CA ILE A 694 3.47 -10.63 17.22
C ILE A 694 4.45 -9.72 16.48
N LYS A 695 4.88 -10.10 15.27
CA LYS A 695 5.78 -9.26 14.46
C LYS A 695 5.17 -7.90 14.19
N GLY A 696 5.95 -6.83 14.34
CA GLY A 696 5.49 -5.45 14.19
C GLY A 696 4.77 -4.87 15.43
N LEU A 697 4.38 -5.69 16.42
CA LEU A 697 3.72 -5.23 17.63
C LEU A 697 4.71 -4.92 18.77
N GLU A 698 4.27 -4.16 19.76
CA GLU A 698 5.05 -3.75 20.93
C GLU A 698 4.25 -3.95 22.22
N PHE A 699 4.93 -4.38 23.29
CA PHE A 699 4.30 -4.69 24.58
C PHE A 699 5.11 -4.09 25.73
N ASP A 700 4.43 -3.65 26.79
CA ASP A 700 5.12 -3.13 27.98
C ASP A 700 5.87 -4.26 28.71
N HIS A 701 5.19 -5.39 28.89
CA HIS A 701 5.76 -6.55 29.57
C HIS A 701 5.65 -7.80 28.70
N VAL A 702 6.77 -8.50 28.51
CA VAL A 702 6.83 -9.71 27.70
C VAL A 702 7.32 -10.89 28.55
N VAL A 703 6.63 -12.01 28.41
CA VAL A 703 7.06 -13.30 28.91
C VAL A 703 7.32 -14.25 27.74
N VAL A 704 8.56 -14.64 27.54
CA VAL A 704 8.93 -15.64 26.52
C VAL A 704 9.01 -16.99 27.17
N VAL A 705 8.21 -17.94 26.68
CA VAL A 705 8.08 -19.29 27.25
C VAL A 705 8.87 -20.28 26.40
N ASP A 706 9.71 -21.07 27.10
CA ASP A 706 10.59 -22.08 26.49
C ASP A 706 11.38 -21.55 25.29
N PRO A 707 12.30 -20.57 25.46
CA PRO A 707 13.16 -20.04 24.40
C PRO A 707 13.82 -21.11 23.52
N ASP A 708 14.35 -22.19 24.14
CA ASP A 708 14.97 -23.30 23.41
C ASP A 708 13.98 -23.99 22.45
N ALA A 709 12.69 -24.03 22.81
CA ALA A 709 11.66 -24.57 21.91
C ALA A 709 11.34 -23.66 20.73
N ILE A 710 11.48 -22.34 20.88
CA ILE A 710 11.34 -21.38 19.77
C ILE A 710 12.50 -21.56 18.79
N VAL A 711 13.73 -21.67 19.31
CA VAL A 711 14.93 -21.88 18.48
C VAL A 711 14.85 -23.21 17.73
N ALA A 712 14.37 -24.27 18.35
CA ALA A 712 14.28 -25.60 17.75
C ALA A 712 13.10 -25.74 16.76
N ALA A 713 12.17 -24.78 16.68
CA ALA A 713 10.95 -24.90 15.89
C ALA A 713 11.16 -24.71 14.37
N SER A 714 12.19 -23.95 13.98
CA SER A 714 12.47 -23.67 12.56
C SER A 714 13.96 -23.37 12.34
N PRO A 715 14.46 -23.41 11.10
CA PRO A 715 15.81 -22.96 10.76
C PRO A 715 16.05 -21.49 11.14
N GLN A 716 15.01 -20.64 11.15
CA GLN A 716 15.04 -19.24 11.56
C GLN A 716 14.68 -19.04 13.04
N GLY A 717 14.85 -20.07 13.87
CA GLY A 717 14.44 -20.05 15.28
C GLY A 717 15.19 -19.02 16.13
N LEU A 718 16.47 -18.75 15.83
CA LEU A 718 17.25 -17.69 16.49
C LEU A 718 16.68 -16.31 16.16
N GLN A 719 16.35 -16.04 14.90
CA GLN A 719 15.73 -14.79 14.45
C GLN A 719 14.36 -14.59 15.11
N ASN A 720 13.54 -15.65 15.19
CA ASN A 720 12.25 -15.61 15.86
C ASN A 720 12.40 -15.32 17.37
N LEU A 721 13.39 -15.89 18.03
CA LEU A 721 13.68 -15.57 19.42
C LEU A 721 14.17 -14.12 19.57
N TYR A 722 15.03 -13.64 18.69
CA TYR A 722 15.48 -12.24 18.67
C TYR A 722 14.31 -11.27 18.53
N VAL A 723 13.35 -11.58 17.64
CA VAL A 723 12.09 -10.82 17.52
C VAL A 723 11.33 -10.84 18.83
N ALA A 724 11.13 -12.01 19.45
CA ALA A 724 10.37 -12.14 20.70
C ALA A 724 10.95 -11.31 21.86
N LEU A 725 12.28 -11.34 22.06
CA LEU A 725 12.96 -10.57 23.11
C LEU A 725 12.76 -9.07 22.93
N THR A 726 12.85 -8.60 21.69
CA THR A 726 12.86 -7.18 21.35
C THR A 726 11.47 -6.54 21.25
N ARG A 727 10.40 -7.32 21.50
CA ARG A 727 9.03 -6.78 21.62
C ARG A 727 8.77 -6.09 22.97
N ALA A 728 9.61 -6.36 23.98
CA ALA A 728 9.46 -5.77 25.31
C ALA A 728 9.96 -4.32 25.36
N THR A 729 9.13 -3.42 25.89
CA THR A 729 9.47 -2.01 26.06
C THR A 729 9.77 -1.61 27.50
N GLN A 730 9.38 -2.42 28.49
CA GLN A 730 9.64 -2.18 29.92
C GLN A 730 10.33 -3.35 30.59
N THR A 731 9.73 -4.54 30.59
CA THR A 731 10.30 -5.72 31.24
C THR A 731 10.23 -6.97 30.37
N LEU A 732 11.22 -7.83 30.54
CA LEU A 732 11.31 -9.11 29.86
C LEU A 732 11.50 -10.23 30.89
N THR A 733 10.74 -11.30 30.77
CA THR A 733 10.89 -12.54 31.56
C THR A 733 11.08 -13.72 30.62
N LEU A 734 12.12 -14.50 30.81
CA LEU A 734 12.34 -15.79 30.17
C LEU A 734 11.93 -16.91 31.12
N ALA A 735 10.94 -17.70 30.69
CA ALA A 735 10.35 -18.75 31.52
C ALA A 735 10.51 -20.13 30.88
N GLY A 736 10.85 -21.14 31.66
CA GLY A 736 11.00 -22.52 31.21
C GLY A 736 12.43 -22.86 30.76
N ARG A 737 12.60 -23.47 29.58
CA ARG A 737 13.90 -23.92 29.06
C ARG A 737 14.55 -22.81 28.22
N PHE A 738 15.77 -22.43 28.61
CA PHE A 738 16.57 -21.39 27.94
C PHE A 738 18.08 -21.68 28.00
N GLN A 739 18.49 -22.82 28.58
CA GLN A 739 19.89 -23.09 28.87
C GLN A 739 20.72 -23.47 27.65
N GLU A 740 20.10 -24.02 26.59
CA GLU A 740 20.78 -24.37 25.36
C GLU A 740 21.08 -23.12 24.52
N THR A 741 20.29 -22.06 24.65
CA THR A 741 20.41 -20.82 23.85
C THR A 741 21.32 -19.79 24.54
N PHE A 742 21.30 -19.69 25.88
CA PHE A 742 21.99 -18.64 26.65
C PHE A 742 23.15 -19.13 27.54
N HIS A 743 23.66 -20.32 27.30
CA HIS A 743 24.87 -20.89 27.92
C HIS A 743 25.80 -21.39 26.83
#